data_252c98d78182bb4d7461514e0a980390
#
_entry.id   252c98d78182bb4d7461514e0a980390
#
_cell.length_a   1.000
_cell.length_b   1.000
_cell.length_c   1.000
_cell.angle_alpha   90.00
_cell.angle_beta   90.00
_cell.angle_gamma   90.00
#
_symmetry.space_group_name_H-M   'P 1'
#
loop_
_entity.id
_entity.type
_entity.pdbx_description
1 polymer ?
#
loop_
_entity_poly.entity_id
_entity_poly.type
_entity_poly.pdbx_seq_one_letter_code
_entity_poly.pdbx_strand_id
1 'polypeptide(L)'
;MKKLALTDFAKYRYPSALELSPDGRYLTFALKEVDREGDGYRWNLWLYDLESRESRQITRGDDQRKAVWEDNTHILYKTTELDEALRARGFEEEWTVYHRLNVCTGEESEAFRLPMSVSGLWKMDEGRYVFTGETHLDRPNLLELTGQALEKELVRRQQTKGYKVLTELPLCENGVGMFNQTRNTLFLYLEDAGEYRRITPEDYDVNHVNVRPGQVLFTAFPFRDVKPVTEGMYRWDAEWNETETLITPDKYSIDYVGHLGRKALCLGLVMRDYGVYEHPTFFVVDENGEENLGRYDRRVSSEVVTDCFSGAVTGQRMVGETLYFLNTDGVGSGLCVWTRETGVQTLFGGDDYLIDFDTKDGKRFLFSAAVGLKLPEVYLWDGGELEQLTDFNGAALEGVTISVPERLTFTNTDGVDIDGFVMKPVGYEPGKRYPGILHIHGGPKMVFGPGFHHEMQLWAASGFFVCYCNPRGSCGKGNAFADLQGKYGEVDFRDLMEFTDEVLRRYPEIDADRMGVAGGSYGGFMTNWVIGHTDRFRCAVSQRSIANYVGDYLLSDIGYYYVPDQQLGTIWEHPENLWKASPLTYADRVKTPTLFIHADKDYRCTLANGLEMFAALKLHGVESKLCMFYGENHGLSREGKPSNRISRLSEILHWMEEHLKEK
;
A
#
# COMPACT_ATOMS: atom_id res chain seq x y z
N MET A 1 -7.59 16.68 31.12
CA MET A 1 -7.87 16.01 29.83
C MET A 1 -6.53 15.79 29.15
N LYS A 2 -6.12 14.53 28.97
CA LYS A 2 -4.85 14.19 28.30
C LYS A 2 -5.07 14.27 26.79
N LYS A 3 -4.33 15.12 26.11
CA LYS A 3 -4.39 15.27 24.64
C LYS A 3 -3.42 14.30 23.98
N LEU A 4 -3.72 13.91 22.75
CA LEU A 4 -2.81 13.12 21.93
C LEU A 4 -1.52 13.91 21.68
N ALA A 5 -0.39 13.25 21.90
CA ALA A 5 0.92 13.84 21.65
C ALA A 5 1.49 13.37 20.31
N LEU A 6 2.31 14.21 19.71
CA LEU A 6 2.99 13.97 18.43
C LEU A 6 3.74 12.63 18.39
N THR A 7 4.30 12.19 19.54
CA THR A 7 5.08 10.96 19.66
C THR A 7 4.27 9.72 20.03
N ASP A 8 2.95 9.85 20.23
CA ASP A 8 2.14 8.72 20.72
C ASP A 8 2.03 7.57 19.72
N PHE A 9 2.16 7.83 18.40
CA PHE A 9 2.19 6.78 17.40
C PHE A 9 3.30 5.75 17.62
N ALA A 10 4.37 6.12 18.31
CA ALA A 10 5.48 5.21 18.64
C ALA A 10 5.12 4.16 19.73
N LYS A 11 3.89 4.20 20.26
CA LYS A 11 3.35 3.19 21.18
C LYS A 11 2.44 2.20 20.48
N TYR A 12 2.08 2.47 19.21
CA TYR A 12 1.10 1.66 18.47
C TYR A 12 1.72 0.37 17.98
N ARG A 13 0.89 -0.65 17.94
CA ARG A 13 1.21 -1.99 17.49
C ARG A 13 0.27 -2.39 16.37
N TYR A 14 0.80 -3.08 15.38
CA TYR A 14 0.05 -3.38 14.17
C TYR A 14 0.14 -4.87 13.83
N PRO A 15 -0.89 -5.68 14.14
CA PRO A 15 -0.97 -7.06 13.68
C PRO A 15 -1.21 -7.13 12.16
N SER A 16 -0.53 -8.04 11.47
CA SER A 16 -0.65 -8.25 10.03
C SER A 16 -0.20 -9.66 9.63
N ALA A 17 -0.37 -10.03 8.36
CA ALA A 17 0.02 -11.32 7.80
C ALA A 17 -0.57 -12.51 8.58
N LEU A 18 -1.90 -12.49 8.70
CA LEU A 18 -2.66 -13.52 9.40
C LEU A 18 -2.62 -14.85 8.64
N GLU A 19 -2.22 -15.94 9.33
CA GLU A 19 -2.20 -17.29 8.76
C GLU A 19 -2.70 -18.31 9.79
N LEU A 20 -3.83 -18.93 9.53
CA LEU A 20 -4.37 -20.03 10.34
C LEU A 20 -3.62 -21.34 10.08
N SER A 21 -3.44 -22.14 11.13
CA SER A 21 -3.00 -23.54 10.98
C SER A 21 -3.99 -24.34 10.12
N PRO A 22 -3.56 -25.44 9.48
CA PRO A 22 -4.43 -26.23 8.62
C PRO A 22 -5.71 -26.72 9.31
N ASP A 23 -5.65 -27.03 10.61
CA ASP A 23 -6.82 -27.42 11.42
C ASP A 23 -7.65 -26.24 11.95
N GLY A 24 -7.18 -25.00 11.75
CA GLY A 24 -7.86 -23.77 12.17
C GLY A 24 -7.83 -23.53 13.69
N ARG A 25 -6.94 -24.18 14.44
CA ARG A 25 -6.78 -23.97 15.88
C ARG A 25 -5.89 -22.78 16.21
N TYR A 26 -4.75 -22.67 15.56
CA TYR A 26 -3.76 -21.63 15.80
C TYR A 26 -3.80 -20.57 14.72
N LEU A 27 -3.65 -19.31 15.13
CA LEU A 27 -3.42 -18.19 14.25
C LEU A 27 -2.01 -17.64 14.47
N THR A 28 -1.18 -17.60 13.44
CA THR A 28 0.05 -16.80 13.45
C THR A 28 -0.19 -15.44 12.82
N PHE A 29 0.50 -14.42 13.32
CA PHE A 29 0.52 -13.06 12.73
C PHE A 29 1.83 -12.37 13.09
N ALA A 30 2.24 -11.41 12.25
CA ALA A 30 3.35 -10.53 12.55
C ALA A 30 2.83 -9.31 13.33
N LEU A 31 3.50 -8.96 14.42
CA LEU A 31 3.23 -7.73 15.16
C LEU A 31 4.36 -6.73 14.90
N LYS A 32 4.01 -5.61 14.26
CA LYS A 32 4.90 -4.48 14.00
C LYS A 32 4.90 -3.53 15.18
N GLU A 33 6.07 -3.16 15.68
CA GLU A 33 6.29 -2.18 16.74
C GLU A 33 7.36 -1.18 16.35
N VAL A 34 7.31 0.03 16.93
CA VAL A 34 8.36 1.03 16.74
C VAL A 34 9.58 0.66 17.57
N ASP A 35 10.74 0.55 16.94
CA ASP A 35 12.04 0.49 17.59
C ASP A 35 12.62 1.89 17.75
N ARG A 36 12.52 2.45 18.98
CA ARG A 36 13.02 3.80 19.26
C ARG A 36 14.54 3.88 19.31
N GLU A 37 15.21 2.81 19.71
CA GLU A 37 16.66 2.77 19.84
C GLU A 37 17.34 2.64 18.47
N GLY A 38 16.79 1.76 17.61
CA GLY A 38 17.24 1.57 16.24
C GLY A 38 16.67 2.58 15.23
N ASP A 39 15.79 3.49 15.66
CA ASP A 39 15.05 4.43 14.80
C ASP A 39 14.38 3.73 13.60
N GLY A 40 13.68 2.66 13.90
CA GLY A 40 13.05 1.79 12.90
C GLY A 40 11.83 1.08 13.42
N TYR A 41 11.58 -0.07 12.85
CA TYR A 41 10.48 -0.93 13.26
C TYR A 41 10.98 -2.35 13.48
N ARG A 42 10.31 -3.09 14.40
CA ARG A 42 10.51 -4.51 14.65
C ARG A 42 9.27 -5.27 14.26
N TRP A 43 9.46 -6.45 13.72
CA TRP A 43 8.40 -7.41 13.42
C TRP A 43 8.75 -8.73 14.06
N ASN A 44 7.85 -9.24 14.89
CA ASN A 44 7.97 -10.58 15.45
C ASN A 44 6.68 -11.36 15.22
N LEU A 45 6.81 -12.66 15.08
CA LEU A 45 5.66 -13.54 14.96
C LEU A 45 5.05 -13.80 16.34
N TRP A 46 3.74 -13.75 16.37
CA TRP A 46 2.89 -14.08 17.49
C TRP A 46 1.99 -15.26 17.13
N LEU A 47 1.61 -16.04 18.12
CA LEU A 47 0.64 -17.13 18.05
C LEU A 47 -0.55 -16.79 18.92
N TYR A 48 -1.75 -16.96 18.38
CA TYR A 48 -2.99 -16.96 19.13
C TYR A 48 -3.59 -18.39 19.10
N ASP A 49 -3.85 -19.00 20.26
CA ASP A 49 -4.56 -20.27 20.37
C ASP A 49 -6.06 -20.00 20.56
N LEU A 50 -6.86 -20.37 19.57
CA LEU A 50 -8.31 -20.15 19.55
C LEU A 50 -9.06 -20.97 20.60
N GLU A 51 -8.46 -22.06 21.15
CA GLU A 51 -9.06 -22.85 22.22
C GLU A 51 -8.81 -22.22 23.59
N SER A 52 -7.55 -21.91 23.92
CA SER A 52 -7.20 -21.27 25.20
C SER A 52 -7.48 -19.78 25.24
N ARG A 53 -7.63 -19.13 24.06
CA ARG A 53 -7.82 -17.68 23.89
C ARG A 53 -6.64 -16.84 24.38
N GLU A 54 -5.44 -17.40 24.28
CA GLU A 54 -4.21 -16.74 24.70
C GLU A 54 -3.31 -16.42 23.51
N SER A 55 -2.65 -15.27 23.56
CA SER A 55 -1.63 -14.90 22.59
C SER A 55 -0.24 -14.89 23.22
N ARG A 56 0.77 -15.29 22.44
CA ARG A 56 2.17 -15.21 22.85
C ARG A 56 3.10 -14.94 21.68
N GLN A 57 4.19 -14.26 21.97
CA GLN A 57 5.27 -14.06 21.00
C GLN A 57 6.03 -15.37 20.80
N ILE A 58 6.31 -15.75 19.54
CA ILE A 58 6.99 -16.99 19.18
C ILE A 58 8.35 -16.78 18.51
N THR A 59 8.66 -15.58 18.02
CA THR A 59 10.00 -15.22 17.50
C THR A 59 10.54 -13.95 18.14
N ARG A 60 11.87 -13.71 18.07
CA ARG A 60 12.54 -12.56 18.69
C ARG A 60 13.68 -11.98 17.85
N GLY A 61 13.67 -12.22 16.55
CA GLY A 61 14.73 -11.77 15.64
C GLY A 61 14.46 -10.41 14.98
N ASP A 62 13.34 -9.74 15.36
CA ASP A 62 12.98 -8.38 15.01
C ASP A 62 12.68 -8.09 13.51
N ASP A 63 12.71 -9.10 12.62
CA ASP A 63 12.31 -8.97 11.20
C ASP A 63 11.56 -10.19 10.67
N GLN A 64 10.75 -10.84 11.49
CA GLN A 64 9.91 -11.97 11.09
C GLN A 64 8.51 -11.47 10.74
N ARG A 65 8.21 -11.40 9.45
CA ARG A 65 7.01 -10.73 8.91
C ARG A 65 5.90 -11.67 8.48
N LYS A 66 6.19 -12.96 8.30
CA LYS A 66 5.22 -13.96 7.85
C LYS A 66 5.65 -15.36 8.23
N ALA A 67 4.67 -16.20 8.57
CA ALA A 67 4.83 -17.64 8.77
C ALA A 67 4.23 -18.41 7.58
N VAL A 68 4.75 -19.62 7.32
CA VAL A 68 4.17 -20.60 6.39
C VAL A 68 3.95 -21.89 7.18
N TRP A 69 2.71 -22.31 7.32
CA TRP A 69 2.39 -23.56 8.02
C TRP A 69 2.79 -24.77 7.20
N GLU A 70 3.56 -25.68 7.82
CA GLU A 70 3.90 -26.99 7.25
C GLU A 70 2.87 -28.06 7.64
N ASP A 71 2.44 -28.03 8.90
CA ASP A 71 1.39 -28.87 9.48
C ASP A 71 0.66 -28.10 10.60
N ASN A 72 -0.08 -28.79 11.48
CA ASN A 72 -0.83 -28.15 12.55
C ASN A 72 0.03 -27.59 13.69
N THR A 73 1.33 -27.87 13.72
CA THR A 73 2.24 -27.52 14.82
C THR A 73 3.55 -26.90 14.37
N HIS A 74 3.94 -27.06 13.11
CA HIS A 74 5.18 -26.51 12.57
C HIS A 74 4.94 -25.39 11.57
N ILE A 75 5.74 -24.34 11.72
CA ILE A 75 5.80 -23.23 10.79
C ILE A 75 7.22 -23.06 10.25
N LEU A 76 7.31 -22.53 9.04
CA LEU A 76 8.53 -21.93 8.50
C LEU A 76 8.43 -20.40 8.60
N TYR A 77 9.53 -19.78 9.02
CA TYR A 77 9.72 -18.34 8.92
C TYR A 77 11.13 -18.05 8.42
N LYS A 78 11.33 -16.88 7.80
CA LYS A 78 12.62 -16.52 7.21
C LYS A 78 13.39 -15.51 8.06
N THR A 79 14.72 -15.63 7.96
CA THR A 79 15.69 -14.58 8.34
C THR A 79 16.59 -14.27 7.14
N THR A 80 17.29 -13.17 7.21
CA THR A 80 18.29 -12.77 6.21
C THR A 80 19.67 -12.78 6.85
N GLU A 81 20.64 -13.46 6.22
CA GLU A 81 22.03 -13.53 6.68
C GLU A 81 22.97 -13.05 5.59
N LEU A 82 23.87 -12.11 5.92
CA LEU A 82 24.93 -11.69 4.99
C LEU A 82 26.00 -12.78 4.85
N ASP A 83 26.47 -13.03 3.64
CA ASP A 83 27.62 -13.89 3.42
C ASP A 83 28.90 -13.22 3.94
N GLU A 84 29.45 -13.75 5.02
CA GLU A 84 30.60 -13.18 5.72
C GLU A 84 31.87 -13.13 4.83
N ALA A 85 32.06 -14.13 3.96
CA ALA A 85 33.22 -14.19 3.06
C ALA A 85 33.16 -13.12 1.96
N LEU A 86 31.99 -12.89 1.38
CA LEU A 86 31.78 -11.84 0.40
C LEU A 86 31.76 -10.45 1.05
N ARG A 87 31.17 -10.34 2.24
CA ARG A 87 31.17 -9.10 3.03
C ARG A 87 32.59 -8.62 3.38
N ALA A 88 33.47 -9.53 3.79
CA ALA A 88 34.89 -9.22 4.03
C ALA A 88 35.62 -8.69 2.79
N ARG A 89 35.06 -8.94 1.59
CA ARG A 89 35.57 -8.46 0.30
C ARG A 89 34.84 -7.20 -0.21
N GLY A 90 33.87 -6.68 0.56
CA GLY A 90 33.12 -5.45 0.26
C GLY A 90 31.91 -5.67 -0.64
N PHE A 91 31.35 -6.89 -0.66
CA PHE A 91 30.11 -7.25 -1.36
C PHE A 91 29.06 -7.71 -0.34
N GLU A 92 27.87 -7.12 -0.41
CA GLU A 92 26.74 -7.44 0.45
C GLU A 92 25.79 -8.35 -0.32
N GLU A 93 25.98 -9.67 -0.16
CA GLU A 93 25.11 -10.71 -0.73
C GLU A 93 24.42 -11.43 0.43
N GLU A 94 23.15 -11.71 0.28
CA GLU A 94 22.29 -12.21 1.35
C GLU A 94 21.77 -13.61 1.06
N TRP A 95 21.86 -14.47 2.07
CA TRP A 95 21.14 -15.72 2.16
C TRP A 95 19.77 -15.49 2.77
N THR A 96 18.71 -16.01 2.16
CA THR A 96 17.45 -16.22 2.85
C THR A 96 17.49 -17.55 3.57
N VAL A 97 17.41 -17.54 4.90
CA VAL A 97 17.43 -18.74 5.75
C VAL A 97 16.03 -18.99 6.29
N TYR A 98 15.52 -20.19 6.07
CA TYR A 98 14.24 -20.63 6.62
C TYR A 98 14.48 -21.46 7.90
N HIS A 99 13.78 -21.10 8.97
CA HIS A 99 13.77 -21.78 10.24
C HIS A 99 12.45 -22.53 10.40
N ARG A 100 12.52 -23.77 10.89
CA ARG A 100 11.36 -24.57 11.26
C ARG A 100 11.16 -24.43 12.75
N LEU A 101 9.97 -23.98 13.16
CA LEU A 101 9.60 -23.80 14.57
C LEU A 101 8.37 -24.64 14.90
N ASN A 102 8.49 -25.50 15.92
CA ASN A 102 7.34 -26.15 16.53
C ASN A 102 6.65 -25.14 17.47
N VAL A 103 5.47 -24.68 17.11
CA VAL A 103 4.75 -23.66 17.88
C VAL A 103 4.26 -24.14 19.24
N CYS A 104 4.16 -25.45 19.48
CA CYS A 104 3.73 -26.01 20.76
C CYS A 104 4.89 -26.17 21.74
N THR A 105 6.04 -26.66 21.28
CA THR A 105 7.20 -26.94 22.13
C THR A 105 8.22 -25.81 22.18
N GLY A 106 8.23 -24.95 21.16
CA GLY A 106 9.24 -23.92 20.97
C GLY A 106 10.57 -24.44 20.41
N GLU A 107 10.62 -25.72 19.98
CA GLU A 107 11.81 -26.31 19.34
C GLU A 107 12.00 -25.68 17.96
N GLU A 108 13.22 -25.23 17.68
CA GLU A 108 13.60 -24.51 16.47
C GLU A 108 14.86 -25.09 15.84
N SER A 109 14.89 -25.14 14.51
CA SER A 109 16.05 -25.55 13.72
C SER A 109 16.08 -24.86 12.38
N GLU A 110 17.28 -24.70 11.79
CA GLU A 110 17.39 -24.31 10.38
C GLU A 110 16.78 -25.41 9.51
N ALA A 111 15.84 -25.04 8.65
CA ALA A 111 15.23 -25.95 7.68
C ALA A 111 16.05 -25.99 6.40
N PHE A 112 16.24 -24.86 5.78
CA PHE A 112 17.04 -24.69 4.56
C PHE A 112 17.42 -23.23 4.32
N ARG A 113 18.37 -23.01 3.40
CA ARG A 113 18.77 -21.67 2.96
C ARG A 113 18.81 -21.55 1.44
N LEU A 114 18.52 -20.37 0.96
CA LEU A 114 18.49 -20.03 -0.48
C LEU A 114 19.44 -18.88 -0.77
N PRO A 115 20.26 -18.95 -1.82
CA PRO A 115 21.30 -17.96 -2.11
C PRO A 115 20.74 -16.72 -2.82
N MET A 116 19.61 -16.19 -2.37
CA MET A 116 18.97 -15.01 -2.96
C MET A 116 17.94 -14.43 -2.01
N SER A 117 17.50 -13.20 -2.27
CA SER A 117 16.35 -12.61 -1.61
C SER A 117 15.06 -13.30 -2.06
N VAL A 118 14.29 -13.84 -1.12
CA VAL A 118 13.02 -14.55 -1.36
C VAL A 118 11.86 -13.67 -0.96
N SER A 119 10.95 -13.39 -1.89
CA SER A 119 9.75 -12.57 -1.67
C SER A 119 8.53 -13.37 -1.21
N GLY A 120 8.40 -14.64 -1.64
CA GLY A 120 7.29 -15.52 -1.27
C GLY A 120 7.72 -16.98 -1.17
N LEU A 121 7.11 -17.72 -0.22
CA LEU A 121 7.26 -19.18 -0.08
C LEU A 121 5.88 -19.78 0.11
N TRP A 122 5.62 -20.89 -0.58
CA TRP A 122 4.40 -21.69 -0.49
C TRP A 122 4.75 -23.17 -0.38
N LYS A 123 4.15 -23.87 0.58
CA LYS A 123 4.20 -25.33 0.61
C LYS A 123 3.34 -25.89 -0.51
N MET A 124 3.91 -26.72 -1.36
CA MET A 124 3.18 -27.42 -2.42
C MET A 124 2.62 -28.75 -1.89
N ASP A 125 3.49 -29.56 -1.32
CA ASP A 125 3.19 -30.83 -0.66
C ASP A 125 4.38 -31.22 0.24
N GLU A 126 4.48 -32.50 0.66
CA GLU A 126 5.55 -32.96 1.54
C GLU A 126 6.92 -32.85 0.85
N GLY A 127 7.84 -32.13 1.48
CA GLY A 127 9.21 -31.90 1.01
C GLY A 127 9.33 -31.02 -0.25
N ARG A 128 8.23 -30.44 -0.77
CA ARG A 128 8.28 -29.55 -1.95
C ARG A 128 7.69 -28.18 -1.65
N TYR A 129 8.47 -27.15 -1.97
CA TYR A 129 8.09 -25.76 -1.81
C TYR A 129 8.25 -25.01 -3.12
N VAL A 130 7.33 -24.10 -3.36
CA VAL A 130 7.44 -23.11 -4.45
C VAL A 130 7.85 -21.80 -3.82
N PHE A 131 8.77 -21.09 -4.43
CA PHE A 131 9.17 -19.78 -3.93
C PHE A 131 9.43 -18.80 -5.08
N THR A 132 9.33 -17.51 -4.77
CA THR A 132 9.75 -16.43 -5.65
C THR A 132 11.02 -15.80 -5.12
N GLY A 133 12.03 -15.69 -6.00
CA GLY A 133 13.34 -15.15 -5.64
C GLY A 133 13.82 -14.11 -6.65
N GLU A 134 14.57 -13.12 -6.16
CA GLU A 134 15.15 -12.08 -6.99
C GLU A 134 16.31 -12.64 -7.84
N THR A 135 16.26 -12.40 -9.14
CA THR A 135 17.32 -12.73 -10.09
C THR A 135 17.66 -11.55 -11.00
N HIS A 136 18.85 -11.59 -11.60
CA HIS A 136 19.33 -10.53 -12.47
C HIS A 136 19.71 -11.10 -13.84
N LEU A 137 19.27 -10.45 -14.93
CA LEU A 137 19.59 -10.85 -16.29
C LEU A 137 21.00 -10.38 -16.71
N ASP A 138 21.53 -9.32 -16.12
CA ASP A 138 22.80 -8.68 -16.47
C ASP A 138 24.00 -9.19 -15.66
N ARG A 139 23.76 -10.02 -14.64
CA ARG A 139 24.82 -10.49 -13.74
C ARG A 139 24.47 -11.83 -13.09
N PRO A 140 25.48 -12.71 -12.90
CA PRO A 140 25.30 -13.95 -12.17
C PRO A 140 25.17 -13.69 -10.66
N ASN A 141 24.56 -14.63 -9.96
CA ASN A 141 24.51 -14.63 -8.50
C ASN A 141 25.89 -15.03 -7.93
N LEU A 142 26.48 -14.17 -7.09
CA LEU A 142 27.81 -14.43 -6.50
C LEU A 142 27.82 -15.64 -5.55
N LEU A 143 26.72 -15.91 -4.86
CA LEU A 143 26.61 -17.03 -3.91
C LEU A 143 26.63 -18.40 -4.61
N GLU A 144 26.36 -18.46 -5.92
CA GLU A 144 26.40 -19.66 -6.73
C GLU A 144 27.75 -19.86 -7.45
N LEU A 145 28.61 -18.84 -7.43
CA LEU A 145 29.90 -18.88 -8.13
C LEU A 145 31.01 -19.40 -7.22
N THR A 146 31.96 -20.13 -7.80
CA THR A 146 33.14 -20.62 -7.11
C THR A 146 34.41 -20.43 -7.92
N GLY A 147 35.57 -20.49 -7.27
CA GLY A 147 36.87 -20.50 -7.93
C GLY A 147 37.10 -19.30 -8.86
N GLN A 148 37.60 -19.59 -10.07
CA GLN A 148 37.99 -18.55 -11.04
C GLN A 148 36.78 -17.73 -11.55
N ALA A 149 35.59 -18.33 -11.65
CA ALA A 149 34.37 -17.62 -12.05
C ALA A 149 33.98 -16.54 -11.04
N LEU A 150 34.02 -16.86 -9.75
CA LEU A 150 33.78 -15.91 -8.67
C LEU A 150 34.80 -14.76 -8.72
N GLU A 151 36.11 -15.06 -8.82
CA GLU A 151 37.14 -14.03 -8.85
C GLU A 151 36.95 -13.05 -10.01
N LYS A 152 36.66 -13.56 -11.21
CA LYS A 152 36.38 -12.74 -12.38
C LYS A 152 35.20 -11.81 -12.17
N GLU A 153 34.11 -12.32 -11.62
CA GLU A 153 32.91 -11.52 -11.39
C GLU A 153 33.11 -10.46 -10.29
N LEU A 154 33.82 -10.79 -9.22
CA LEU A 154 34.15 -9.81 -8.19
C LEU A 154 35.00 -8.66 -8.73
N VAL A 155 35.99 -8.94 -9.57
CA VAL A 155 36.78 -7.90 -10.26
C VAL A 155 35.88 -7.04 -11.14
N ARG A 156 34.97 -7.65 -11.93
CA ARG A 156 34.02 -6.92 -12.78
C ARG A 156 33.15 -5.98 -11.94
N ARG A 157 32.53 -6.47 -10.86
CA ARG A 157 31.68 -5.67 -9.97
C ARG A 157 32.44 -4.54 -9.28
N GLN A 158 33.68 -4.80 -8.86
CA GLN A 158 34.51 -3.76 -8.28
C GLN A 158 34.82 -2.62 -9.28
N GLN A 159 35.05 -2.95 -10.54
CA GLN A 159 35.32 -1.96 -11.60
C GLN A 159 34.07 -1.12 -11.93
N THR A 160 32.87 -1.67 -11.76
CA THR A 160 31.59 -1.00 -12.09
C THR A 160 30.89 -0.39 -10.88
N LYS A 161 31.47 -0.48 -9.69
CA LYS A 161 30.86 0.01 -8.44
C LYS A 161 30.47 1.51 -8.43
N GLY A 162 31.16 2.31 -9.24
CA GLY A 162 30.96 3.76 -9.28
C GLY A 162 29.82 4.24 -10.18
N TYR A 163 29.15 3.35 -10.90
CA TYR A 163 28.05 3.70 -11.81
C TYR A 163 27.07 2.53 -11.99
N LYS A 164 25.86 2.84 -12.42
CA LYS A 164 24.82 1.86 -12.79
C LYS A 164 24.44 2.07 -14.24
N VAL A 165 24.30 0.98 -14.98
CA VAL A 165 23.77 0.98 -16.35
C VAL A 165 22.29 0.68 -16.28
N LEU A 166 21.46 1.50 -16.92
CA LEU A 166 20.02 1.33 -17.00
C LEU A 166 19.66 1.10 -18.47
N THR A 167 18.95 0.02 -18.75
CA THR A 167 18.60 -0.41 -20.12
C THR A 167 17.13 -0.72 -20.29
N GLU A 168 16.32 -0.60 -19.24
CA GLU A 168 14.90 -0.90 -19.28
C GLU A 168 14.07 0.10 -18.44
N LEU A 169 12.76 0.10 -18.63
CA LEU A 169 11.78 0.82 -17.82
C LEU A 169 10.92 -0.17 -17.02
N PRO A 170 10.52 0.21 -15.78
CA PRO A 170 10.86 1.45 -15.06
C PRO A 170 12.31 1.49 -14.62
N LEU A 171 12.86 2.72 -14.49
CA LEU A 171 14.24 2.97 -14.04
C LEU A 171 14.43 2.71 -12.54
N CYS A 172 13.35 2.81 -11.81
CA CYS A 172 13.31 2.75 -10.35
C CYS A 172 11.96 2.23 -9.89
N GLU A 173 11.90 1.88 -8.62
CA GLU A 173 10.65 1.54 -7.93
C GLU A 173 10.68 2.17 -6.54
N ASN A 174 9.54 2.73 -6.12
CA ASN A 174 9.42 3.35 -4.81
C ASN A 174 9.62 2.31 -3.69
N GLY A 175 10.49 2.62 -2.74
CA GLY A 175 10.88 1.69 -1.68
C GLY A 175 12.04 0.75 -2.04
N VAL A 176 12.31 0.54 -3.31
CA VAL A 176 13.41 -0.32 -3.81
C VAL A 176 14.62 0.52 -4.24
N GLY A 177 14.38 1.58 -5.00
CA GLY A 177 15.43 2.43 -5.55
C GLY A 177 15.61 2.25 -7.05
N MET A 178 16.78 2.64 -7.56
CA MET A 178 17.16 2.40 -8.95
C MET A 178 17.54 0.94 -9.15
N PHE A 179 16.97 0.27 -10.16
CA PHE A 179 17.30 -1.12 -10.50
C PHE A 179 17.40 -1.31 -12.02
N ASN A 180 17.90 -2.45 -12.45
CA ASN A 180 18.01 -2.79 -13.85
C ASN A 180 18.02 -4.30 -14.03
N GLN A 181 17.24 -4.80 -14.97
CA GLN A 181 17.17 -6.21 -15.36
C GLN A 181 16.97 -7.19 -14.19
N THR A 182 16.25 -6.73 -13.17
CA THR A 182 15.86 -7.53 -12.00
C THR A 182 14.51 -8.19 -12.26
N ARG A 183 14.37 -9.46 -11.88
CA ARG A 183 13.13 -10.24 -12.04
C ARG A 183 12.80 -10.97 -10.75
N ASN A 184 11.52 -10.99 -10.43
CA ASN A 184 10.97 -11.91 -9.45
C ASN A 184 10.69 -13.24 -10.15
N THR A 185 11.50 -14.25 -9.88
CA THR A 185 11.52 -15.52 -10.60
C THR A 185 10.90 -16.63 -9.77
N LEU A 186 10.12 -17.51 -10.38
CA LEU A 186 9.48 -18.65 -9.72
C LEU A 186 10.39 -19.89 -9.75
N PHE A 187 10.53 -20.53 -8.58
CA PHE A 187 11.35 -21.72 -8.38
C PHE A 187 10.57 -22.81 -7.64
N LEU A 188 10.98 -24.07 -7.86
CA LEU A 188 10.65 -25.21 -7.04
C LEU A 188 11.87 -25.58 -6.17
N TYR A 189 11.67 -25.74 -4.87
CA TYR A 189 12.66 -26.30 -3.94
C TYR A 189 12.27 -27.71 -3.54
N LEU A 190 13.25 -28.62 -3.52
CA LEU A 190 13.15 -30.04 -3.17
C LEU A 190 13.96 -30.27 -1.89
N GLU A 191 13.27 -30.41 -0.75
CA GLU A 191 13.90 -30.45 0.58
C GLU A 191 14.83 -31.67 0.73
N ASP A 192 14.40 -32.86 0.29
CA ASP A 192 15.19 -34.09 0.41
C ASP A 192 16.52 -34.05 -0.38
N ALA A 193 16.53 -33.30 -1.48
CA ALA A 193 17.72 -33.13 -2.31
C ALA A 193 18.56 -31.92 -1.90
N GLY A 194 17.96 -30.95 -1.16
CA GLY A 194 18.59 -29.65 -0.90
C GLY A 194 18.81 -28.80 -2.16
N GLU A 195 17.99 -29.01 -3.18
CA GLU A 195 18.16 -28.41 -4.51
C GLU A 195 16.93 -27.57 -4.89
N TYR A 196 17.16 -26.56 -5.72
CA TYR A 196 16.07 -25.80 -6.35
C TYR A 196 16.24 -25.70 -7.85
N ARG A 197 15.13 -25.56 -8.56
CA ARG A 197 15.11 -25.39 -9.99
C ARG A 197 14.17 -24.25 -10.40
N ARG A 198 14.56 -23.53 -11.43
CA ARG A 198 13.74 -22.47 -12.02
C ARG A 198 12.53 -23.07 -12.74
N ILE A 199 11.37 -22.43 -12.56
CA ILE A 199 10.12 -22.77 -13.25
C ILE A 199 9.91 -21.83 -14.45
N THR A 200 10.09 -20.51 -14.25
CA THR A 200 9.81 -19.50 -15.27
C THR A 200 11.02 -19.20 -16.16
N PRO A 201 10.81 -18.78 -17.43
CA PRO A 201 11.87 -18.19 -18.27
C PRO A 201 12.59 -17.02 -17.58
N GLU A 202 13.79 -16.68 -18.07
CA GLU A 202 14.65 -15.67 -17.43
C GLU A 202 14.05 -14.26 -17.45
N ASP A 203 13.36 -13.90 -18.52
CA ASP A 203 12.78 -12.59 -18.77
C ASP A 203 11.36 -12.40 -18.20
N TYR A 204 10.86 -13.39 -17.45
CA TYR A 204 9.57 -13.30 -16.78
C TYR A 204 9.71 -12.68 -15.40
N ASP A 205 8.92 -11.63 -15.14
CA ASP A 205 8.79 -11.00 -13.82
C ASP A 205 7.44 -11.44 -13.19
N VAL A 206 7.52 -12.37 -12.23
CA VAL A 206 6.36 -13.03 -11.61
C VAL A 206 5.66 -12.07 -10.64
N ASN A 207 4.34 -12.01 -10.73
CA ASN A 207 3.50 -11.14 -9.89
C ASN A 207 2.66 -11.97 -8.90
N HIS A 208 1.60 -12.63 -9.36
CA HIS A 208 0.73 -13.44 -8.51
C HIS A 208 1.10 -14.90 -8.56
N VAL A 209 1.00 -15.58 -7.42
CA VAL A 209 1.25 -17.02 -7.30
C VAL A 209 0.17 -17.66 -6.44
N ASN A 210 -0.43 -18.74 -6.94
CA ASN A 210 -1.39 -19.56 -6.21
C ASN A 210 -1.01 -21.04 -6.35
N VAL A 211 -0.73 -21.70 -5.22
CA VAL A 211 -0.15 -23.05 -5.19
C VAL A 211 -1.15 -24.05 -4.65
N ARG A 212 -1.25 -25.21 -5.29
CA ARG A 212 -1.91 -26.39 -4.76
C ARG A 212 -1.02 -27.63 -4.99
N PRO A 213 -1.32 -28.78 -4.39
CA PRO A 213 -0.54 -29.99 -4.63
C PRO A 213 -0.37 -30.30 -6.12
N GLY A 214 0.89 -30.36 -6.55
CA GLY A 214 1.28 -30.68 -7.92
C GLY A 214 1.11 -29.58 -8.97
N GLN A 215 0.50 -28.40 -8.65
CA GLN A 215 0.26 -27.35 -9.63
C GLN A 215 0.46 -25.95 -9.07
N VAL A 216 0.90 -25.04 -9.93
CA VAL A 216 1.02 -23.61 -9.65
C VAL A 216 0.30 -22.81 -10.71
N LEU A 217 -0.60 -21.91 -10.31
CA LEU A 217 -1.06 -20.80 -11.14
C LEU A 217 -0.21 -19.59 -10.82
N PHE A 218 0.24 -18.90 -11.84
CA PHE A 218 0.99 -17.66 -11.64
C PHE A 218 0.73 -16.68 -12.78
N THR A 219 1.00 -15.41 -12.50
CA THR A 219 1.05 -14.37 -13.52
C THR A 219 2.47 -13.85 -13.68
N ALA A 220 2.80 -13.37 -14.86
CA ALA A 220 4.10 -12.78 -15.12
C ALA A 220 4.07 -11.78 -16.26
N PHE A 221 4.99 -10.82 -16.20
CA PHE A 221 5.32 -9.87 -17.25
C PHE A 221 6.54 -10.36 -18.02
N PRO A 222 6.40 -10.91 -19.25
CA PRO A 222 7.54 -11.21 -20.10
C PRO A 222 8.04 -9.92 -20.78
N PHE A 223 9.22 -9.41 -20.41
CA PHE A 223 9.76 -8.19 -21.00
C PHE A 223 11.30 -8.10 -20.95
N ARG A 224 11.89 -7.22 -21.80
CA ARG A 224 13.33 -6.91 -21.82
C ARG A 224 13.64 -5.42 -21.81
N ASP A 225 12.78 -4.58 -22.40
CA ASP A 225 13.04 -3.14 -22.55
C ASP A 225 12.08 -2.29 -21.72
N VAL A 226 10.78 -2.51 -21.86
CA VAL A 226 9.73 -1.77 -21.14
C VAL A 226 8.77 -2.78 -20.52
N LYS A 227 8.60 -2.70 -19.20
CA LYS A 227 7.62 -3.52 -18.49
C LYS A 227 6.21 -3.15 -18.95
N PRO A 228 5.43 -4.08 -19.50
CA PRO A 228 4.06 -3.82 -19.92
C PRO A 228 3.15 -3.64 -18.70
N VAL A 229 1.97 -3.02 -18.92
CA VAL A 229 0.92 -2.91 -17.88
C VAL A 229 0.13 -4.21 -17.77
N THR A 230 0.04 -4.96 -18.85
CA THR A 230 -0.67 -6.24 -18.95
C THR A 230 0.28 -7.41 -18.74
N GLU A 231 -0.23 -8.50 -18.19
CA GLU A 231 0.54 -9.68 -17.84
C GLU A 231 -0.12 -10.96 -18.34
N GLY A 232 0.67 -12.01 -18.50
CA GLY A 232 0.18 -13.33 -18.83
C GLY A 232 -0.23 -14.14 -17.59
N MET A 233 -1.17 -15.05 -17.76
CA MET A 233 -1.54 -16.04 -16.76
C MET A 233 -1.12 -17.43 -17.22
N TYR A 234 -0.48 -18.18 -16.34
CA TYR A 234 0.15 -19.44 -16.62
C TYR A 234 -0.22 -20.51 -15.58
N ARG A 235 -0.24 -21.77 -16.03
CA ARG A 235 -0.32 -22.96 -15.18
C ARG A 235 0.93 -23.81 -15.35
N TRP A 236 1.64 -24.06 -14.27
CA TRP A 236 2.73 -25.01 -14.25
C TRP A 236 2.33 -26.30 -13.54
N ASP A 237 2.64 -27.43 -14.15
CA ASP A 237 2.39 -28.77 -13.62
C ASP A 237 3.72 -29.42 -13.18
N ALA A 238 3.75 -29.87 -11.93
CA ALA A 238 4.97 -30.40 -11.31
C ALA A 238 5.32 -31.82 -11.77
N GLU A 239 4.33 -32.62 -12.21
CA GLU A 239 4.53 -33.98 -12.70
C GLU A 239 5.18 -33.97 -14.08
N TRP A 240 4.65 -33.13 -14.96
CA TRP A 240 5.13 -33.04 -16.36
C TRP A 240 6.26 -32.02 -16.54
N ASN A 241 6.45 -31.14 -15.54
CA ASN A 241 7.34 -29.97 -15.63
C ASN A 241 7.05 -29.10 -16.86
N GLU A 242 5.79 -28.90 -17.15
CA GLU A 242 5.29 -28.14 -18.30
C GLU A 242 4.51 -26.91 -17.84
N THR A 243 4.64 -25.84 -18.63
CA THR A 243 3.90 -24.60 -18.42
C THR A 243 2.93 -24.37 -19.56
N GLU A 244 1.65 -24.23 -19.23
CA GLU A 244 0.57 -23.87 -20.13
C GLU A 244 0.27 -22.37 -20.00
N THR A 245 0.10 -21.68 -21.14
CA THR A 245 -0.39 -20.29 -21.16
C THR A 245 -1.91 -20.30 -21.17
N LEU A 246 -2.53 -19.76 -20.11
CA LEU A 246 -3.98 -19.64 -19.96
C LEU A 246 -4.50 -18.31 -20.51
N ILE A 247 -3.78 -17.21 -20.26
CA ILE A 247 -4.07 -15.86 -20.78
C ILE A 247 -2.77 -15.31 -21.35
N THR A 248 -2.81 -14.81 -22.57
CA THR A 248 -1.67 -14.15 -23.21
C THR A 248 -1.37 -12.79 -22.56
N PRO A 249 -0.09 -12.34 -22.53
CA PRO A 249 0.33 -11.18 -21.74
C PRO A 249 -0.11 -9.81 -22.29
N ASP A 250 -0.91 -9.77 -23.36
CA ASP A 250 -1.36 -8.56 -24.05
C ASP A 250 -2.81 -8.15 -23.71
N LYS A 251 -3.48 -8.87 -22.79
CA LYS A 251 -4.92 -8.69 -22.56
C LYS A 251 -5.30 -7.89 -21.34
N TYR A 252 -4.80 -8.25 -20.16
CA TYR A 252 -5.27 -7.75 -18.89
C TYR A 252 -4.12 -7.39 -17.95
N SER A 253 -4.32 -6.38 -17.12
CA SER A 253 -3.65 -6.30 -15.82
C SER A 253 -4.43 -7.19 -14.85
N ILE A 254 -3.77 -8.01 -14.03
CA ILE A 254 -4.42 -9.04 -13.23
C ILE A 254 -4.29 -8.70 -11.74
N ASP A 255 -5.41 -8.64 -11.02
CA ASP A 255 -5.45 -8.38 -9.58
C ASP A 255 -5.38 -9.68 -8.75
N TYR A 256 -5.81 -10.82 -9.31
CA TYR A 256 -5.83 -12.09 -8.60
C TYR A 256 -5.97 -13.29 -9.53
N VAL A 257 -5.37 -14.42 -9.14
CA VAL A 257 -5.58 -15.74 -9.75
C VAL A 257 -5.83 -16.81 -8.70
N GLY A 258 -6.74 -17.74 -8.98
CA GLY A 258 -7.08 -18.83 -8.06
C GLY A 258 -7.43 -20.12 -8.78
N HIS A 259 -7.15 -21.26 -8.13
CA HIS A 259 -7.60 -22.58 -8.65
C HIS A 259 -9.09 -22.76 -8.50
N LEU A 260 -9.78 -23.20 -9.55
CA LEU A 260 -11.21 -23.49 -9.60
C LEU A 260 -11.42 -24.89 -10.22
N GLY A 261 -11.21 -25.93 -9.42
CA GLY A 261 -11.14 -27.31 -9.91
C GLY A 261 -10.04 -27.48 -10.96
N ARG A 262 -10.41 -27.88 -12.20
CA ARG A 262 -9.49 -27.94 -13.35
C ARG A 262 -9.31 -26.60 -14.06
N LYS A 263 -10.19 -25.65 -13.78
CA LYS A 263 -10.17 -24.30 -14.34
C LYS A 263 -9.41 -23.35 -13.43
N ALA A 264 -9.29 -22.12 -13.86
CA ALA A 264 -8.71 -21.04 -13.08
C ALA A 264 -9.68 -19.86 -13.00
N LEU A 265 -9.69 -19.18 -11.86
CA LEU A 265 -10.32 -17.89 -11.68
C LEU A 265 -9.28 -16.80 -11.93
N CYS A 266 -9.66 -15.77 -12.68
CA CYS A 266 -8.85 -14.60 -12.93
C CYS A 266 -9.69 -13.34 -12.66
N LEU A 267 -9.16 -12.41 -11.88
CA LEU A 267 -9.69 -11.06 -11.72
C LEU A 267 -8.81 -10.13 -12.56
N GLY A 268 -9.32 -9.75 -13.73
CA GLY A 268 -8.57 -8.98 -14.72
C GLY A 268 -9.16 -7.60 -14.97
N LEU A 269 -8.30 -6.60 -15.09
CA LEU A 269 -8.66 -5.24 -15.50
C LEU A 269 -8.57 -5.15 -17.01
N VAL A 270 -9.71 -4.91 -17.66
CA VAL A 270 -9.80 -4.80 -19.13
C VAL A 270 -9.24 -3.47 -19.63
N MET A 271 -9.27 -2.43 -18.79
CA MET A 271 -8.71 -1.09 -19.02
C MET A 271 -9.27 -0.37 -20.25
N ARG A 272 -10.48 -0.74 -20.69
CA ARG A 272 -11.10 -0.16 -21.89
C ARG A 272 -11.84 1.15 -21.62
N ASP A 273 -12.60 1.17 -20.51
CA ASP A 273 -13.57 2.25 -20.25
C ASP A 273 -13.03 3.28 -19.26
N TYR A 274 -12.16 2.84 -18.33
CA TYR A 274 -11.65 3.67 -17.21
C TYR A 274 -10.14 3.53 -17.01
N GLY A 275 -9.42 3.02 -18.01
CA GLY A 275 -7.97 2.89 -17.99
C GLY A 275 -7.41 1.99 -16.90
N VAL A 276 -6.18 2.26 -16.50
CA VAL A 276 -5.42 1.46 -15.52
C VAL A 276 -6.07 1.39 -14.13
N TYR A 277 -7.09 2.19 -13.89
CA TYR A 277 -7.84 2.20 -12.64
C TYR A 277 -9.23 1.54 -12.75
N GLU A 278 -9.52 0.87 -13.85
CA GLU A 278 -10.77 0.12 -14.01
C GLU A 278 -10.91 -0.95 -12.92
N HIS A 279 -12.13 -1.16 -12.42
CA HIS A 279 -12.42 -2.23 -11.47
C HIS A 279 -12.42 -3.60 -12.16
N PRO A 280 -12.08 -4.71 -11.46
CA PRO A 280 -11.83 -5.99 -12.08
C PRO A 280 -13.09 -6.64 -12.65
N THR A 281 -12.88 -7.39 -13.72
CA THR A 281 -13.81 -8.33 -14.32
C THR A 281 -13.43 -9.74 -13.89
N PHE A 282 -14.41 -10.55 -13.52
CA PHE A 282 -14.22 -11.96 -13.19
C PHE A 282 -14.20 -12.79 -14.46
N PHE A 283 -13.17 -13.62 -14.61
CA PHE A 283 -13.05 -14.59 -15.70
C PHE A 283 -12.83 -15.98 -15.14
N VAL A 284 -13.50 -16.97 -15.73
CA VAL A 284 -13.14 -18.38 -15.57
C VAL A 284 -12.39 -18.82 -16.83
N VAL A 285 -11.21 -19.39 -16.63
CA VAL A 285 -10.26 -19.70 -17.70
C VAL A 285 -9.96 -21.19 -17.71
N ASP A 286 -9.98 -21.81 -18.89
CA ASP A 286 -9.57 -23.19 -19.13
C ASP A 286 -8.91 -23.33 -20.53
N GLU A 287 -8.62 -24.55 -20.94
CA GLU A 287 -8.04 -24.89 -22.25
C GLU A 287 -8.90 -24.45 -23.45
N ASN A 288 -10.19 -24.18 -23.26
CA ASN A 288 -11.09 -23.74 -24.33
C ASN A 288 -11.20 -22.20 -24.41
N GLY A 289 -10.57 -21.47 -23.49
CA GLY A 289 -10.52 -20.01 -23.42
C GLY A 289 -11.08 -19.39 -22.16
N GLU A 290 -11.52 -18.15 -22.29
CA GLU A 290 -11.95 -17.27 -21.20
C GLU A 290 -13.46 -17.07 -21.22
N GLU A 291 -14.14 -17.38 -20.11
CA GLU A 291 -15.54 -17.06 -19.88
C GLU A 291 -15.64 -15.79 -19.04
N ASN A 292 -16.15 -14.71 -19.61
CA ASN A 292 -16.39 -13.46 -18.91
C ASN A 292 -17.67 -13.54 -18.06
N LEU A 293 -17.54 -13.40 -16.74
CA LEU A 293 -18.64 -13.45 -15.78
C LEU A 293 -19.15 -12.07 -15.34
N GLY A 294 -18.60 -11.01 -15.92
CA GLY A 294 -19.00 -9.65 -15.64
C GLY A 294 -18.02 -8.90 -14.72
N ARG A 295 -18.16 -7.56 -14.77
CA ARG A 295 -17.38 -6.63 -13.98
C ARG A 295 -17.96 -6.52 -12.57
N TYR A 296 -17.10 -6.54 -11.57
CA TYR A 296 -17.44 -6.15 -10.21
C TYR A 296 -17.12 -4.68 -10.02
N ASP A 297 -18.13 -3.82 -9.87
CA ASP A 297 -17.94 -2.37 -9.85
C ASP A 297 -17.48 -1.84 -8.48
N ARG A 298 -16.51 -2.50 -7.86
CA ARG A 298 -15.77 -2.13 -6.65
C ARG A 298 -14.33 -2.65 -6.71
N ARG A 299 -13.45 -2.09 -5.88
CA ARG A 299 -12.12 -2.68 -5.66
C ARG A 299 -12.22 -3.98 -4.90
N VAL A 300 -11.35 -4.93 -5.22
CA VAL A 300 -11.19 -6.21 -4.51
C VAL A 300 -10.06 -6.13 -3.47
N SER A 301 -9.96 -4.97 -2.85
CA SER A 301 -9.03 -4.63 -1.77
C SER A 301 -9.62 -3.56 -0.89
N SER A 302 -9.10 -3.42 0.33
CA SER A 302 -9.43 -2.32 1.23
C SER A 302 -8.54 -1.12 0.96
N GLU A 303 -9.12 -0.03 0.46
CA GLU A 303 -8.44 1.23 0.09
C GLU A 303 -8.67 2.35 1.11
N VAL A 304 -8.98 2.00 2.35
CA VAL A 304 -9.18 2.99 3.43
C VAL A 304 -7.85 3.58 3.86
N VAL A 305 -7.75 4.90 3.83
CA VAL A 305 -6.51 5.64 4.16
C VAL A 305 -6.36 5.82 5.65
N THR A 306 -5.21 5.44 6.16
CA THR A 306 -4.75 5.77 7.53
C THR A 306 -3.23 5.92 7.56
N ASP A 307 -2.71 6.64 8.53
CA ASP A 307 -1.28 6.70 8.87
C ASP A 307 -0.89 5.63 9.92
N CYS A 308 -1.88 4.89 10.43
CA CYS A 308 -1.74 3.73 11.31
C CYS A 308 -1.67 2.45 10.47
N PHE A 309 -0.55 2.27 9.75
CA PHE A 309 -0.40 1.26 8.70
C PHE A 309 0.44 0.06 9.16
N SER A 310 -0.10 -1.15 8.92
CA SER A 310 0.53 -2.41 9.35
C SER A 310 1.43 -3.08 8.31
N GLY A 311 1.42 -2.64 7.06
CA GLY A 311 2.19 -3.26 5.97
C GLY A 311 1.31 -3.82 4.85
N ALA A 312 1.85 -4.72 4.06
CA ALA A 312 1.16 -5.33 2.93
C ALA A 312 -0.09 -6.12 3.36
N VAL A 313 -1.14 -6.01 2.58
CA VAL A 313 -2.45 -6.62 2.82
C VAL A 313 -2.66 -7.76 1.83
N THR A 314 -3.11 -8.90 2.30
CA THR A 314 -3.62 -9.99 1.46
C THR A 314 -5.14 -10.03 1.59
N GLY A 315 -5.81 -9.40 0.66
CA GLY A 315 -7.26 -9.25 0.71
C GLY A 315 -8.06 -10.39 0.09
N GLN A 316 -7.44 -11.53 -0.32
CA GLN A 316 -8.14 -12.60 -1.04
C GLN A 316 -7.75 -13.99 -0.51
N ARG A 317 -8.74 -14.91 -0.38
CA ARG A 317 -8.55 -16.30 0.02
C ARG A 317 -9.50 -17.23 -0.75
N MET A 318 -8.95 -18.30 -1.31
CA MET A 318 -9.76 -19.41 -1.85
C MET A 318 -9.99 -20.48 -0.78
N VAL A 319 -11.23 -20.90 -0.60
CA VAL A 319 -11.60 -22.09 0.18
C VAL A 319 -12.41 -23.01 -0.73
N GLY A 320 -11.78 -24.09 -1.15
CA GLY A 320 -12.35 -24.91 -2.24
C GLY A 320 -12.49 -24.12 -3.53
N GLU A 321 -13.71 -24.01 -4.06
CA GLU A 321 -14.02 -23.23 -5.27
C GLU A 321 -14.68 -21.86 -4.96
N THR A 322 -14.61 -21.41 -3.73
CA THR A 322 -15.17 -20.15 -3.26
C THR A 322 -14.06 -19.13 -2.99
N LEU A 323 -14.18 -17.96 -3.58
CA LEU A 323 -13.29 -16.84 -3.29
C LEU A 323 -13.90 -15.93 -2.21
N TYR A 324 -13.15 -15.68 -1.15
CA TYR A 324 -13.42 -14.64 -0.16
C TYR A 324 -12.45 -13.49 -0.37
N PHE A 325 -12.93 -12.25 -0.28
CA PHE A 325 -12.07 -11.09 -0.48
C PHE A 325 -12.59 -9.86 0.26
N LEU A 326 -11.65 -8.97 0.60
CA LEU A 326 -12.00 -7.65 1.09
C LEU A 326 -12.33 -6.73 -0.08
N ASN A 327 -13.27 -5.82 0.14
CA ASN A 327 -13.58 -4.76 -0.81
C ASN A 327 -13.57 -3.39 -0.14
N THR A 328 -13.61 -2.34 -0.95
CA THR A 328 -13.91 -0.98 -0.51
C THR A 328 -15.33 -0.65 -0.97
N ASP A 329 -16.22 -0.35 -0.04
CA ASP A 329 -17.60 0.07 -0.31
C ASP A 329 -17.99 1.27 0.57
N GLY A 330 -18.51 2.33 -0.05
CA GLY A 330 -18.76 3.60 0.64
C GLY A 330 -17.47 4.20 1.21
N VAL A 331 -17.37 4.30 2.53
CA VAL A 331 -16.23 4.91 3.25
C VAL A 331 -15.44 3.91 4.10
N GLY A 332 -15.71 2.62 3.97
CA GLY A 332 -15.08 1.57 4.75
C GLY A 332 -14.79 0.32 3.93
N SER A 333 -14.62 -0.80 4.63
CA SER A 333 -14.26 -2.09 4.06
C SER A 333 -15.34 -3.13 4.31
N GLY A 334 -15.48 -4.08 3.39
CA GLY A 334 -16.34 -5.24 3.55
C GLY A 334 -15.62 -6.55 3.26
N LEU A 335 -16.17 -7.64 3.79
CA LEU A 335 -15.86 -9.01 3.39
C LEU A 335 -16.89 -9.47 2.38
N CYS A 336 -16.45 -9.91 1.22
CA CYS A 336 -17.26 -10.45 0.15
C CYS A 336 -16.95 -11.92 -0.09
N VAL A 337 -17.94 -12.63 -0.61
CA VAL A 337 -17.79 -13.97 -1.15
C VAL A 337 -18.21 -13.99 -2.62
N TRP A 338 -17.45 -14.71 -3.41
CA TRP A 338 -17.80 -15.01 -4.79
C TRP A 338 -17.87 -16.52 -4.99
N THR A 339 -18.95 -16.95 -5.65
CA THR A 339 -19.08 -18.29 -6.24
C THR A 339 -19.51 -18.16 -7.69
N ARG A 340 -19.25 -19.18 -8.49
CA ARG A 340 -19.68 -19.18 -9.89
C ARG A 340 -21.22 -19.11 -10.04
N GLU A 341 -21.95 -19.63 -9.07
CA GLU A 341 -23.42 -19.74 -9.12
C GLU A 341 -24.11 -18.43 -8.71
N THR A 342 -23.58 -17.76 -7.68
CA THR A 342 -24.25 -16.61 -7.07
C THR A 342 -23.61 -15.27 -7.42
N GLY A 343 -22.42 -15.30 -8.05
CA GLY A 343 -21.62 -14.09 -8.22
C GLY A 343 -21.10 -13.55 -6.88
N VAL A 344 -20.85 -12.24 -6.81
CA VAL A 344 -20.36 -11.58 -5.59
C VAL A 344 -21.52 -11.28 -4.64
N GLN A 345 -21.34 -11.61 -3.36
CA GLN A 345 -22.22 -11.24 -2.26
C GLN A 345 -21.40 -10.65 -1.10
N THR A 346 -21.92 -9.60 -0.46
CA THR A 346 -21.33 -9.06 0.75
C THR A 346 -21.77 -9.87 1.96
N LEU A 347 -20.84 -10.38 2.74
CA LEU A 347 -21.07 -11.13 3.98
C LEU A 347 -21.10 -10.21 5.19
N PHE A 348 -20.15 -9.26 5.25
CA PHE A 348 -19.94 -8.33 6.34
C PHE A 348 -19.40 -7.02 5.77
N GLY A 349 -19.80 -5.89 6.33
CA GLY A 349 -19.27 -4.59 5.89
C GLY A 349 -19.78 -3.46 6.77
N GLY A 350 -19.14 -2.31 6.65
CA GLY A 350 -19.45 -1.11 7.43
C GLY A 350 -18.43 -0.01 7.18
N ASP A 351 -18.35 0.93 8.12
CA ASP A 351 -17.41 2.06 8.06
C ASP A 351 -16.03 1.71 8.66
N ASP A 352 -15.82 0.45 9.07
CA ASP A 352 -14.57 -0.01 9.68
C ASP A 352 -13.48 -0.29 8.63
N TYR A 353 -12.24 -0.32 9.09
CA TYR A 353 -11.09 -0.65 8.26
C TYR A 353 -10.64 -2.10 8.50
N LEU A 354 -11.07 -3.01 7.62
CA LEU A 354 -10.55 -4.37 7.55
C LEU A 354 -9.21 -4.35 6.79
N ILE A 355 -8.16 -4.85 7.42
CA ILE A 355 -6.78 -4.75 6.91
C ILE A 355 -6.38 -6.04 6.21
N ASP A 356 -6.52 -7.17 6.89
CA ASP A 356 -6.14 -8.50 6.42
C ASP A 356 -7.08 -9.53 7.04
N PHE A 357 -7.18 -10.72 6.42
CA PHE A 357 -7.98 -11.80 6.99
C PHE A 357 -7.44 -13.17 6.59
N ASP A 358 -7.79 -14.20 7.38
CA ASP A 358 -7.67 -15.60 6.98
C ASP A 358 -8.89 -16.43 7.41
N THR A 359 -9.15 -17.51 6.66
CA THR A 359 -10.19 -18.48 6.94
C THR A 359 -9.80 -19.84 6.32
N LYS A 360 -10.12 -20.95 7.00
CA LYS A 360 -9.93 -22.31 6.46
C LYS A 360 -11.25 -22.99 6.07
N ASP A 361 -12.36 -22.54 6.63
CA ASP A 361 -13.67 -23.19 6.48
C ASP A 361 -14.74 -22.31 5.80
N GLY A 362 -14.42 -21.03 5.55
CA GLY A 362 -15.37 -20.05 5.00
C GLY A 362 -16.53 -19.72 5.95
N LYS A 363 -16.38 -20.01 7.26
CA LYS A 363 -17.39 -19.73 8.30
C LYS A 363 -16.83 -18.88 9.41
N ARG A 364 -15.59 -19.15 9.84
CA ARG A 364 -14.86 -18.37 10.82
C ARG A 364 -13.78 -17.56 10.09
N PHE A 365 -13.80 -16.27 10.30
CA PHE A 365 -12.86 -15.32 9.70
C PHE A 365 -12.09 -14.59 10.80
N LEU A 366 -10.78 -14.63 10.73
CA LEU A 366 -9.90 -13.85 11.59
C LEU A 366 -9.47 -12.63 10.82
N PHE A 367 -9.61 -11.45 11.43
CA PHE A 367 -9.24 -10.18 10.81
C PHE A 367 -8.16 -9.47 11.61
N SER A 368 -7.22 -8.82 10.92
CA SER A 368 -6.59 -7.62 11.42
C SER A 368 -7.48 -6.46 11.00
N ALA A 369 -7.96 -5.67 11.96
CA ALA A 369 -8.91 -4.60 11.68
C ALA A 369 -8.78 -3.44 12.66
N ALA A 370 -9.10 -2.23 12.20
CA ALA A 370 -9.34 -1.06 13.03
C ALA A 370 -10.84 -0.79 13.07
N VAL A 371 -11.46 -1.03 14.23
CA VAL A 371 -12.91 -0.95 14.44
C VAL A 371 -13.26 0.34 15.16
N GLY A 372 -14.10 1.17 14.56
CA GLY A 372 -14.41 2.50 15.08
C GLY A 372 -13.15 3.36 15.19
N LEU A 373 -12.91 3.95 16.34
CA LEU A 373 -11.72 4.76 16.62
C LEU A 373 -10.60 3.99 17.33
N LYS A 374 -10.65 2.66 17.33
CA LYS A 374 -9.58 1.82 17.88
C LYS A 374 -8.44 1.68 16.86
N LEU A 375 -7.24 1.48 17.38
CA LEU A 375 -6.09 1.05 16.60
C LEU A 375 -6.26 -0.42 16.18
N PRO A 376 -5.50 -0.91 15.19
CA PRO A 376 -5.63 -2.28 14.69
C PRO A 376 -5.45 -3.34 15.77
N GLU A 377 -6.36 -4.32 15.80
CA GLU A 377 -6.33 -5.51 16.65
C GLU A 377 -6.72 -6.74 15.84
N VAL A 378 -6.60 -7.92 16.44
CA VAL A 378 -7.10 -9.17 15.86
C VAL A 378 -8.55 -9.39 16.32
N TYR A 379 -9.40 -9.72 15.36
CA TYR A 379 -10.84 -9.97 15.57
C TYR A 379 -11.26 -11.32 14.97
N LEU A 380 -12.32 -11.89 15.55
CA LEU A 380 -13.03 -13.06 15.02
C LEU A 380 -14.43 -12.64 14.56
N TRP A 381 -14.85 -13.15 13.42
CA TRP A 381 -16.24 -13.08 12.95
C TRP A 381 -16.70 -14.46 12.46
N ASP A 382 -17.88 -14.89 12.91
CA ASP A 382 -18.50 -16.18 12.56
C ASP A 382 -19.97 -16.03 12.11
N GLY A 383 -20.33 -14.85 11.63
CA GLY A 383 -21.69 -14.50 11.20
C GLY A 383 -22.48 -13.66 12.20
N GLY A 384 -21.93 -13.43 13.40
CA GLY A 384 -22.49 -12.57 14.44
C GLY A 384 -21.85 -11.19 14.52
N GLU A 385 -21.59 -10.72 15.74
CA GLU A 385 -20.82 -9.51 16.00
C GLU A 385 -19.32 -9.79 15.87
N LEU A 386 -18.54 -8.74 15.55
CA LEU A 386 -17.09 -8.80 15.46
C LEU A 386 -16.49 -8.87 16.86
N GLU A 387 -15.88 -10.00 17.23
CA GLU A 387 -15.28 -10.22 18.54
C GLU A 387 -13.81 -9.83 18.54
N GLN A 388 -13.39 -8.90 19.41
CA GLN A 388 -11.99 -8.54 19.59
C GLN A 388 -11.25 -9.63 20.38
N LEU A 389 -10.16 -10.15 19.81
CA LEU A 389 -9.34 -11.21 20.41
C LEU A 389 -8.10 -10.70 21.13
N THR A 390 -7.55 -9.55 20.71
CA THR A 390 -6.31 -8.97 21.26
C THR A 390 -6.54 -7.55 21.75
N ASP A 391 -5.67 -7.09 22.65
CA ASP A 391 -5.68 -5.70 23.17
C ASP A 391 -4.24 -5.16 23.26
N PHE A 392 -3.55 -5.15 22.12
CA PHE A 392 -2.17 -4.65 22.05
C PHE A 392 -2.09 -3.13 22.20
N ASN A 393 -3.15 -2.42 21.85
CA ASN A 393 -3.17 -0.98 21.72
C ASN A 393 -4.00 -0.27 22.82
N GLY A 394 -4.73 -0.98 23.68
CA GLY A 394 -5.58 -0.38 24.71
C GLY A 394 -4.83 0.61 25.61
N ALA A 395 -3.65 0.24 26.07
CA ALA A 395 -2.80 1.11 26.90
C ALA A 395 -2.24 2.33 26.15
N ALA A 396 -2.10 2.28 24.82
CA ALA A 396 -1.50 3.36 24.03
C ALA A 396 -2.39 4.63 24.02
N LEU A 397 -3.71 4.44 24.01
CA LEU A 397 -4.71 5.51 24.01
C LEU A 397 -5.40 5.70 25.36
N GLU A 398 -4.97 5.02 26.43
CA GLU A 398 -5.59 5.12 27.74
C GLU A 398 -5.56 6.55 28.29
N GLY A 399 -6.75 7.05 28.63
CA GLY A 399 -6.96 8.39 29.15
C GLY A 399 -6.72 9.52 28.13
N VAL A 400 -6.42 9.21 26.88
CA VAL A 400 -6.28 10.21 25.81
C VAL A 400 -7.66 10.58 25.30
N THR A 401 -7.94 11.88 25.23
CA THR A 401 -9.16 12.39 24.61
C THR A 401 -8.92 12.55 23.11
N ILE A 402 -9.70 11.83 22.33
CA ILE A 402 -9.68 11.88 20.85
C ILE A 402 -10.95 12.57 20.34
N SER A 403 -10.87 13.15 19.15
CA SER A 403 -12.02 13.76 18.47
C SER A 403 -12.75 12.70 17.66
N VAL A 404 -14.08 12.68 17.76
CA VAL A 404 -14.93 11.75 16.98
C VAL A 404 -15.31 12.43 15.67
N PRO A 405 -15.04 11.85 14.51
CA PRO A 405 -15.47 12.37 13.23
C PRO A 405 -17.01 12.36 13.11
N GLU A 406 -17.57 13.50 12.79
CA GLU A 406 -19.00 13.64 12.49
C GLU A 406 -19.19 13.52 10.98
N ARG A 407 -20.00 12.55 10.51
CA ARG A 407 -20.26 12.36 9.08
C ARG A 407 -21.05 13.51 8.51
N LEU A 408 -20.64 14.04 7.39
CA LEU A 408 -21.27 15.10 6.62
C LEU A 408 -21.37 14.68 5.17
N THR A 409 -22.52 14.17 4.77
CA THR A 409 -22.82 13.90 3.36
C THR A 409 -23.64 15.05 2.79
N PHE A 410 -23.32 15.49 1.58
CA PHE A 410 -24.08 16.50 0.87
C PHE A 410 -24.14 16.16 -0.63
N THR A 411 -25.17 16.64 -1.29
CA THR A 411 -25.29 16.54 -2.76
C THR A 411 -24.69 17.79 -3.39
N ASN A 412 -23.70 17.62 -4.26
CA ASN A 412 -23.04 18.73 -4.95
C ASN A 412 -23.92 19.33 -6.06
N THR A 413 -23.45 20.39 -6.71
CA THR A 413 -24.18 21.07 -7.80
C THR A 413 -24.39 20.20 -9.05
N ASP A 414 -23.62 19.13 -9.23
CA ASP A 414 -23.80 18.15 -10.29
C ASP A 414 -24.79 17.04 -9.92
N GLY A 415 -25.40 17.07 -8.72
CA GLY A 415 -26.34 16.05 -8.23
C GLY A 415 -25.67 14.78 -7.71
N VAL A 416 -24.37 14.84 -7.33
CA VAL A 416 -23.58 13.72 -6.83
C VAL A 416 -23.43 13.83 -5.32
N ASP A 417 -23.66 12.73 -4.60
CA ASP A 417 -23.47 12.69 -3.14
C ASP A 417 -21.99 12.50 -2.79
N ILE A 418 -21.46 13.46 -2.04
CA ILE A 418 -20.10 13.49 -1.53
C ILE A 418 -20.11 13.18 -0.03
N ASP A 419 -19.39 12.12 0.36
CA ASP A 419 -19.21 11.77 1.76
C ASP A 419 -18.00 12.50 2.33
N GLY A 420 -18.18 13.10 3.49
CA GLY A 420 -17.12 13.76 4.22
C GLY A 420 -17.30 13.65 5.72
N PHE A 421 -16.36 14.21 6.45
CA PHE A 421 -16.29 14.17 7.90
C PHE A 421 -15.75 15.48 8.46
N VAL A 422 -16.18 15.81 9.66
CA VAL A 422 -15.70 16.96 10.43
C VAL A 422 -15.34 16.52 11.84
N MET A 423 -14.10 16.78 12.23
CA MET A 423 -13.61 16.56 13.59
C MET A 423 -13.54 17.89 14.32
N LYS A 424 -14.18 17.98 15.49
CA LYS A 424 -14.09 19.15 16.35
C LYS A 424 -12.78 19.16 17.14
N PRO A 425 -12.22 20.33 17.46
CA PRO A 425 -11.04 20.41 18.31
C PRO A 425 -11.29 19.80 19.69
N VAL A 426 -10.29 19.13 20.25
CA VAL A 426 -10.37 18.58 21.61
C VAL A 426 -10.51 19.73 22.60
N GLY A 427 -11.58 19.71 23.39
CA GLY A 427 -11.97 20.81 24.28
C GLY A 427 -12.78 21.90 23.57
N TYR A 428 -13.46 21.53 22.48
CA TYR A 428 -14.40 22.41 21.79
C TYR A 428 -15.44 23.03 22.74
N GLU A 429 -15.66 24.35 22.60
CA GLU A 429 -16.64 25.13 23.31
C GLU A 429 -17.59 25.80 22.30
N PRO A 430 -18.91 25.60 22.42
CA PRO A 430 -19.87 26.23 21.51
C PRO A 430 -19.74 27.76 21.52
N GLY A 431 -19.82 28.35 20.32
CA GLY A 431 -19.75 29.81 20.12
C GLY A 431 -18.36 30.43 20.11
N LYS A 432 -17.32 29.64 20.38
CA LYS A 432 -15.91 30.05 20.17
C LYS A 432 -15.48 29.81 18.71
N ARG A 433 -14.69 30.73 18.17
CA ARG A 433 -14.15 30.60 16.79
C ARG A 433 -12.85 29.81 16.80
N TYR A 434 -12.70 28.90 15.83
CA TYR A 434 -11.55 28.01 15.70
C TYR A 434 -11.02 28.04 14.29
N PRO A 435 -9.71 27.86 14.09
CA PRO A 435 -9.14 27.59 12.76
C PRO A 435 -9.56 26.21 12.27
N GLY A 436 -9.58 26.03 10.94
CA GLY A 436 -9.89 24.75 10.30
C GLY A 436 -8.82 24.30 9.33
N ILE A 437 -8.75 23.00 9.07
CA ILE A 437 -7.86 22.37 8.08
C ILE A 437 -8.70 21.50 7.18
N LEU A 438 -8.66 21.74 5.87
CA LEU A 438 -9.13 20.81 4.85
C LEU A 438 -8.01 19.82 4.55
N HIS A 439 -8.24 18.53 4.83
CA HIS A 439 -7.28 17.46 4.53
C HIS A 439 -7.73 16.63 3.34
N ILE A 440 -6.84 16.44 2.35
CA ILE A 440 -7.13 15.78 1.08
C ILE A 440 -6.31 14.47 1.02
N HIS A 441 -6.99 13.32 0.82
CA HIS A 441 -6.32 12.02 0.73
C HIS A 441 -5.52 11.86 -0.55
N GLY A 442 -4.62 10.87 -0.56
CA GLY A 442 -3.88 10.41 -1.73
C GLY A 442 -4.68 9.44 -2.60
N GLY A 443 -4.06 8.91 -3.61
CA GLY A 443 -4.65 7.95 -4.54
C GLY A 443 -4.63 8.49 -5.97
N PRO A 444 -5.74 8.97 -6.57
CA PRO A 444 -7.04 9.37 -6.01
C PRO A 444 -7.96 8.23 -5.56
N LYS A 445 -7.83 7.04 -6.12
CA LYS A 445 -8.68 5.87 -5.85
C LYS A 445 -8.42 5.24 -4.49
N MET A 446 -8.60 6.03 -3.43
CA MET A 446 -8.63 5.63 -2.02
C MET A 446 -9.83 6.30 -1.36
N VAL A 447 -10.10 6.01 -0.07
CA VAL A 447 -11.16 6.66 0.70
C VAL A 447 -10.69 7.03 2.09
N PHE A 448 -11.16 8.18 2.61
CA PHE A 448 -11.18 8.43 4.04
C PHE A 448 -12.44 7.85 4.66
N GLY A 449 -12.26 7.10 5.75
CA GLY A 449 -13.32 6.65 6.65
C GLY A 449 -13.33 7.43 7.96
N PRO A 450 -14.25 7.08 8.88
CA PRO A 450 -14.32 7.69 10.21
C PRO A 450 -13.28 7.11 11.19
N GLY A 451 -12.44 6.18 10.75
CA GLY A 451 -11.46 5.50 11.59
C GLY A 451 -10.38 6.41 12.18
N PHE A 452 -9.56 5.83 13.05
CA PHE A 452 -8.48 6.56 13.71
C PHE A 452 -7.37 6.92 12.71
N HIS A 453 -6.98 8.21 12.71
CA HIS A 453 -5.86 8.73 11.94
C HIS A 453 -5.02 9.64 12.84
N HIS A 454 -3.77 9.27 13.14
CA HIS A 454 -2.96 9.94 14.15
C HIS A 454 -2.73 11.43 13.83
N GLU A 455 -2.37 11.75 12.59
CA GLU A 455 -2.10 13.13 12.15
C GLU A 455 -3.35 14.02 12.31
N MET A 456 -4.54 13.54 11.91
CA MET A 456 -5.79 14.28 12.06
C MET A 456 -6.18 14.46 13.54
N GLN A 457 -5.98 13.41 14.36
CA GLN A 457 -6.22 13.48 15.80
C GLN A 457 -5.26 14.44 16.49
N LEU A 458 -4.00 14.50 16.03
CA LEU A 458 -3.01 15.48 16.52
C LEU A 458 -3.45 16.92 16.22
N TRP A 459 -3.96 17.19 15.04
CA TRP A 459 -4.46 18.52 14.69
C TRP A 459 -5.70 18.90 15.51
N ALA A 460 -6.65 17.98 15.68
CA ALA A 460 -7.81 18.20 16.55
C ALA A 460 -7.39 18.42 18.03
N ALA A 461 -6.41 17.66 18.53
CA ALA A 461 -5.83 17.84 19.87
C ALA A 461 -5.13 19.19 20.02
N SER A 462 -4.61 19.75 18.91
CA SER A 462 -3.95 21.06 18.85
C SER A 462 -4.93 22.23 18.67
N GLY A 463 -6.24 21.98 18.60
CA GLY A 463 -7.27 23.01 18.60
C GLY A 463 -7.79 23.42 17.23
N PHE A 464 -7.57 22.60 16.19
CA PHE A 464 -8.11 22.79 14.86
C PHE A 464 -9.38 21.98 14.64
N PHE A 465 -10.34 22.52 13.89
CA PHE A 465 -11.28 21.69 13.16
C PHE A 465 -10.52 20.97 12.04
N VAL A 466 -10.81 19.68 11.83
CA VAL A 466 -10.25 18.90 10.71
C VAL A 466 -11.40 18.43 9.85
N CYS A 467 -11.38 18.83 8.58
CA CYS A 467 -12.44 18.54 7.62
C CYS A 467 -11.85 17.73 6.47
N TYR A 468 -12.50 16.67 6.04
CA TYR A 468 -12.05 15.84 4.94
C TYR A 468 -13.22 15.15 4.25
N CYS A 469 -13.10 14.90 2.95
CA CYS A 469 -14.14 14.23 2.17
C CYS A 469 -13.53 13.34 1.09
N ASN A 470 -14.40 12.55 0.47
CA ASN A 470 -14.09 11.70 -0.67
C ASN A 470 -14.70 12.32 -1.94
N PRO A 471 -13.95 13.19 -2.66
CA PRO A 471 -14.41 13.77 -3.90
C PRO A 471 -14.51 12.72 -5.00
N ARG A 472 -15.13 13.06 -6.14
CA ARG A 472 -15.00 12.22 -7.35
C ARG A 472 -13.53 11.93 -7.64
N GLY A 473 -13.24 10.71 -8.08
CA GLY A 473 -11.89 10.13 -8.11
C GLY A 473 -11.63 9.13 -6.99
N SER A 474 -12.36 9.22 -5.86
CA SER A 474 -12.23 8.28 -4.74
C SER A 474 -12.86 6.92 -5.05
N CYS A 475 -12.44 5.88 -4.31
CA CYS A 475 -13.06 4.55 -4.33
C CYS A 475 -14.43 4.51 -3.65
N GLY A 476 -15.04 3.32 -3.59
CA GLY A 476 -16.22 3.01 -2.79
C GLY A 476 -17.56 3.26 -3.47
N LYS A 477 -17.60 3.99 -4.60
CA LYS A 477 -18.85 4.32 -5.32
C LYS A 477 -18.85 3.88 -6.79
N GLY A 478 -17.98 2.96 -7.18
CA GLY A 478 -17.89 2.42 -8.52
C GLY A 478 -17.02 3.21 -9.48
N ASN A 479 -16.80 2.67 -10.68
CA ASN A 479 -15.91 3.21 -11.69
C ASN A 479 -16.28 4.63 -12.14
N ALA A 480 -17.56 4.89 -12.37
CA ALA A 480 -18.02 6.20 -12.85
C ALA A 480 -17.73 7.35 -11.87
N PHE A 481 -17.81 7.08 -10.56
CA PHE A 481 -17.44 8.05 -9.52
C PHE A 481 -15.91 8.21 -9.40
N ALA A 482 -15.19 7.12 -9.60
CA ALA A 482 -13.74 7.05 -9.45
C ALA A 482 -12.97 7.51 -10.71
N ASP A 483 -13.66 7.82 -11.81
CA ASP A 483 -13.05 8.22 -13.08
C ASP A 483 -12.67 9.70 -13.11
N LEU A 484 -11.35 9.94 -13.20
CA LEU A 484 -10.77 11.27 -13.40
C LEU A 484 -9.96 11.39 -14.71
N GLN A 485 -10.01 10.42 -15.62
CA GLN A 485 -9.25 10.51 -16.87
C GLN A 485 -9.52 11.83 -17.61
N GLY A 486 -8.46 12.64 -17.79
CA GLY A 486 -8.52 13.95 -18.40
C GLY A 486 -9.28 15.03 -17.60
N LYS A 487 -9.65 14.78 -16.33
CA LYS A 487 -10.51 15.67 -15.51
C LYS A 487 -9.86 16.09 -14.18
N TYR A 488 -8.59 15.75 -13.97
CA TYR A 488 -7.86 16.12 -12.76
C TYR A 488 -7.86 17.62 -12.53
N GLY A 489 -8.23 18.06 -11.33
CA GLY A 489 -8.34 19.48 -10.98
C GLY A 489 -9.64 20.15 -11.49
N GLU A 490 -10.59 19.41 -12.03
CA GLU A 490 -11.87 19.94 -12.51
C GLU A 490 -13.03 19.56 -11.56
N VAL A 491 -13.53 18.33 -11.67
CA VAL A 491 -14.68 17.86 -10.88
C VAL A 491 -14.32 17.60 -9.43
N ASP A 492 -13.15 17.05 -9.18
CA ASP A 492 -12.58 16.77 -7.87
C ASP A 492 -12.29 18.06 -7.08
N PHE A 493 -11.70 19.06 -7.72
CA PHE A 493 -11.51 20.39 -7.14
C PHE A 493 -12.84 21.04 -6.75
N ARG A 494 -13.85 20.96 -7.63
CA ARG A 494 -15.17 21.53 -7.38
C ARG A 494 -15.83 20.86 -6.16
N ASP A 495 -15.78 19.52 -6.09
CA ASP A 495 -16.31 18.77 -4.96
C ASP A 495 -15.68 19.19 -3.63
N LEU A 496 -14.36 19.41 -3.60
CA LEU A 496 -13.63 19.89 -2.42
C LEU A 496 -14.03 21.31 -2.01
N MET A 497 -14.25 22.20 -2.98
CA MET A 497 -14.65 23.58 -2.70
C MET A 497 -16.09 23.65 -2.19
N GLU A 498 -17.02 22.91 -2.81
CA GLU A 498 -18.42 22.83 -2.36
C GLU A 498 -18.53 22.14 -0.98
N PHE A 499 -17.71 21.09 -0.73
CA PHE A 499 -17.60 20.50 0.60
C PHE A 499 -17.15 21.53 1.64
N THR A 500 -16.14 22.32 1.31
CA THR A 500 -15.65 23.37 2.21
C THR A 500 -16.73 24.41 2.52
N ASP A 501 -17.52 24.80 1.51
CA ASP A 501 -18.64 25.73 1.68
C ASP A 501 -19.73 25.13 2.60
N GLU A 502 -20.05 23.86 2.41
CA GLU A 502 -21.03 23.16 3.23
C GLU A 502 -20.55 23.00 4.70
N VAL A 503 -19.25 22.70 4.90
CA VAL A 503 -18.63 22.66 6.24
C VAL A 503 -18.76 24.02 6.94
N LEU A 504 -18.36 25.11 6.28
CA LEU A 504 -18.44 26.46 6.87
C LEU A 504 -19.90 26.88 7.16
N ARG A 505 -20.85 26.44 6.35
CA ARG A 505 -22.28 26.68 6.56
C ARG A 505 -22.82 25.92 7.79
N ARG A 506 -22.41 24.65 7.99
CA ARG A 506 -22.89 23.80 9.12
C ARG A 506 -22.15 24.07 10.42
N TYR A 507 -20.91 24.48 10.36
CA TYR A 507 -20.05 24.73 11.53
C TYR A 507 -19.59 26.19 11.55
N PRO A 508 -20.48 27.14 11.95
CA PRO A 508 -20.16 28.57 11.96
C PRO A 508 -19.05 28.94 12.96
N GLU A 509 -18.66 28.01 13.83
CA GLU A 509 -17.52 28.16 14.74
C GLU A 509 -16.18 28.02 14.00
N ILE A 510 -16.15 27.51 12.79
CA ILE A 510 -14.94 27.55 11.96
C ILE A 510 -14.76 28.97 11.43
N ASP A 511 -13.57 29.51 11.61
CA ASP A 511 -13.20 30.81 11.07
C ASP A 511 -12.75 30.65 9.62
N ALA A 512 -13.56 31.14 8.68
CA ALA A 512 -13.29 31.06 7.24
C ALA A 512 -11.97 31.75 6.83
N ASP A 513 -11.56 32.79 7.57
CA ASP A 513 -10.30 33.52 7.32
C ASP A 513 -9.08 32.79 7.90
N ARG A 514 -9.29 31.70 8.65
CA ARG A 514 -8.25 30.87 9.25
C ARG A 514 -8.35 29.39 8.84
N MET A 515 -8.58 29.19 7.53
CA MET A 515 -8.58 27.86 6.94
C MET A 515 -7.23 27.53 6.31
N GLY A 516 -6.69 26.35 6.61
CA GLY A 516 -5.55 25.74 5.94
C GLY A 516 -5.98 24.59 5.03
N VAL A 517 -5.13 24.23 4.07
CA VAL A 517 -5.31 23.05 3.22
C VAL A 517 -4.07 22.17 3.27
N ALA A 518 -4.25 20.85 3.36
CA ALA A 518 -3.15 19.89 3.40
C ALA A 518 -3.49 18.62 2.63
N GLY A 519 -2.48 17.98 2.04
CA GLY A 519 -2.63 16.68 1.41
C GLY A 519 -1.30 16.08 0.97
N GLY A 520 -1.32 14.77 0.69
CA GLY A 520 -0.13 14.05 0.24
C GLY A 520 -0.40 13.23 -1.02
N SER A 521 0.64 13.05 -1.88
CA SER A 521 0.50 12.33 -3.16
C SER A 521 -0.50 13.04 -4.08
N TYR A 522 -1.55 12.37 -4.56
CA TYR A 522 -2.66 13.05 -5.22
C TYR A 522 -3.23 14.20 -4.36
N GLY A 523 -3.38 14.03 -3.05
CA GLY A 523 -3.80 15.13 -2.16
C GLY A 523 -2.80 16.29 -2.13
N GLY A 524 -1.51 16.02 -2.33
CA GLY A 524 -0.47 17.04 -2.51
C GLY A 524 -0.57 17.75 -3.87
N PHE A 525 -0.84 16.99 -4.94
CA PHE A 525 -1.19 17.52 -6.26
C PHE A 525 -2.38 18.47 -6.13
N MET A 526 -3.47 18.02 -5.50
CA MET A 526 -4.68 18.81 -5.33
C MET A 526 -4.44 20.02 -4.41
N THR A 527 -3.57 19.92 -3.40
CA THR A 527 -3.14 21.07 -2.59
C THR A 527 -2.45 22.13 -3.45
N ASN A 528 -1.49 21.72 -4.31
CA ASN A 528 -0.84 22.61 -5.27
C ASN A 528 -1.84 23.23 -6.27
N TRP A 529 -2.81 22.43 -6.71
CA TRP A 529 -3.89 22.89 -7.60
C TRP A 529 -4.78 23.95 -6.95
N VAL A 530 -5.24 23.66 -5.74
CA VAL A 530 -6.11 24.57 -4.95
C VAL A 530 -5.47 25.94 -4.80
N ILE A 531 -4.22 26.02 -4.35
CA ILE A 531 -3.55 27.32 -4.13
C ILE A 531 -3.28 28.11 -5.42
N GLY A 532 -3.23 27.45 -6.58
CA GLY A 532 -3.15 28.09 -7.90
C GLY A 532 -4.50 28.60 -8.45
N HIS A 533 -5.63 28.19 -7.82
CA HIS A 533 -6.98 28.48 -8.31
C HIS A 533 -7.88 29.24 -7.34
N THR A 534 -7.48 29.36 -6.06
CA THR A 534 -8.24 30.13 -5.06
C THR A 534 -7.34 30.65 -3.95
N ASP A 535 -7.68 31.85 -3.43
CA ASP A 535 -6.99 32.50 -2.30
C ASP A 535 -7.69 32.25 -0.95
N ARG A 536 -8.65 31.30 -0.88
CA ARG A 536 -9.48 31.07 0.33
C ARG A 536 -8.73 30.46 1.51
N PHE A 537 -7.58 29.81 1.27
CA PHE A 537 -6.79 29.17 2.33
C PHE A 537 -5.65 30.08 2.78
N ARG A 538 -5.52 30.23 4.10
CA ARG A 538 -4.51 31.08 4.74
C ARG A 538 -3.10 30.51 4.65
N CYS A 539 -2.98 29.18 4.63
CA CYS A 539 -1.72 28.45 4.38
C CYS A 539 -1.98 27.07 3.78
N ALA A 540 -0.95 26.49 3.23
CA ALA A 540 -0.99 25.15 2.62
C ALA A 540 0.16 24.26 3.08
N VAL A 541 -0.08 22.94 3.12
CA VAL A 541 0.94 21.91 3.31
C VAL A 541 0.85 20.87 2.20
N SER A 542 1.78 20.94 1.27
CA SER A 542 1.88 20.03 0.12
C SER A 542 2.95 18.97 0.37
N GLN A 543 2.53 17.70 0.44
CA GLN A 543 3.41 16.60 0.81
C GLN A 543 3.58 15.63 -0.35
N ARG A 544 4.84 15.18 -0.65
CA ARG A 544 5.12 14.17 -1.69
C ARG A 544 4.20 14.34 -2.92
N SER A 545 4.17 15.55 -3.43
CA SER A 545 3.16 16.02 -4.37
C SER A 545 3.61 15.92 -5.82
N ILE A 546 2.64 15.95 -6.74
CA ILE A 546 2.87 16.19 -8.15
C ILE A 546 2.66 17.68 -8.42
N ALA A 547 3.61 18.30 -9.14
CA ALA A 547 3.51 19.68 -9.63
C ALA A 547 3.56 19.74 -11.16
N ASN A 548 4.24 18.79 -11.80
CA ASN A 548 4.55 18.80 -13.22
C ASN A 548 4.41 17.41 -13.85
N TYR A 549 3.29 17.15 -14.50
CA TYR A 549 3.04 15.88 -15.18
C TYR A 549 3.99 15.64 -16.37
N VAL A 550 4.56 16.69 -16.96
CA VAL A 550 5.56 16.56 -18.04
C VAL A 550 6.82 15.86 -17.52
N GLY A 551 7.32 16.29 -16.34
CA GLY A 551 8.46 15.64 -15.69
C GLY A 551 8.10 14.29 -15.08
N ASP A 552 6.96 14.20 -14.41
CA ASP A 552 6.52 13.00 -13.71
C ASP A 552 6.30 11.82 -14.67
N TYR A 553 5.86 12.07 -15.91
CA TYR A 553 5.69 11.07 -16.97
C TYR A 553 6.94 10.21 -17.17
N LEU A 554 8.14 10.80 -17.15
CA LEU A 554 9.39 10.10 -17.49
C LEU A 554 10.26 9.78 -16.26
N LEU A 555 9.98 10.37 -15.11
CA LEU A 555 10.81 10.22 -13.91
C LEU A 555 10.16 9.35 -12.83
N SER A 556 8.82 9.26 -12.79
CA SER A 556 8.10 8.43 -11.84
C SER A 556 8.23 6.94 -12.20
N ASP A 557 8.27 6.09 -11.18
CA ASP A 557 8.28 4.63 -11.33
C ASP A 557 7.04 4.07 -12.06
N ILE A 558 5.92 4.78 -12.00
CA ILE A 558 4.67 4.45 -12.71
C ILE A 558 4.35 5.43 -13.84
N GLY A 559 5.12 6.51 -13.98
CA GLY A 559 4.79 7.64 -14.85
C GLY A 559 4.59 7.24 -16.30
N TYR A 560 5.42 6.35 -16.84
CA TYR A 560 5.43 5.95 -18.25
C TYR A 560 4.11 5.33 -18.76
N TYR A 561 3.30 4.74 -17.87
CA TYR A 561 1.98 4.21 -18.21
C TYR A 561 0.83 4.99 -17.57
N TYR A 562 1.03 5.47 -16.31
CA TYR A 562 0.00 6.16 -15.55
C TYR A 562 -0.36 7.52 -16.15
N VAL A 563 0.66 8.33 -16.47
CA VAL A 563 0.43 9.71 -16.96
C VAL A 563 -0.29 9.72 -18.31
N PRO A 564 0.13 8.94 -19.33
CA PRO A 564 -0.60 8.90 -20.60
C PRO A 564 -2.04 8.42 -20.45
N ASP A 565 -2.29 7.45 -19.59
CA ASP A 565 -3.63 6.92 -19.35
C ASP A 565 -4.52 7.98 -18.65
N GLN A 566 -4.01 8.60 -17.59
CA GLN A 566 -4.82 9.49 -16.76
C GLN A 566 -4.94 10.91 -17.33
N GLN A 567 -3.94 11.39 -18.09
CA GLN A 567 -3.96 12.72 -18.72
C GLN A 567 -4.31 12.67 -20.22
N LEU A 568 -4.70 11.50 -20.73
CA LEU A 568 -5.15 11.27 -22.11
C LEU A 568 -4.11 11.73 -23.16
N GLY A 569 -2.86 11.35 -22.97
CA GLY A 569 -1.80 11.62 -23.95
C GLY A 569 -0.40 11.65 -23.39
N THR A 570 0.55 11.62 -24.30
CA THR A 570 1.98 11.70 -24.02
C THR A 570 2.50 13.13 -24.27
N ILE A 571 3.74 13.39 -23.84
CA ILE A 571 4.42 14.66 -24.15
C ILE A 571 4.65 14.88 -25.64
N TRP A 572 4.55 13.85 -26.48
CA TRP A 572 4.75 13.93 -27.93
C TRP A 572 3.43 14.07 -28.69
N GLU A 573 2.33 13.54 -28.15
CA GLU A 573 1.01 13.53 -28.79
C GLU A 573 0.14 14.71 -28.34
N HIS A 574 0.08 14.94 -27.00
CA HIS A 574 -0.77 15.92 -26.36
C HIS A 574 -0.06 16.62 -25.19
N PRO A 575 1.08 17.32 -25.43
CA PRO A 575 1.84 17.99 -24.36
C PRO A 575 1.00 19.04 -23.62
N GLU A 576 0.02 19.64 -24.30
CA GLU A 576 -0.91 20.60 -23.73
C GLU A 576 -1.79 20.02 -22.62
N ASN A 577 -2.18 18.76 -22.71
CA ASN A 577 -2.97 18.08 -21.66
C ASN A 577 -2.15 17.99 -20.37
N LEU A 578 -0.90 17.51 -20.48
CA LEU A 578 0.00 17.34 -19.33
C LEU A 578 0.30 18.69 -18.68
N TRP A 579 0.58 19.72 -19.50
CA TRP A 579 0.90 21.04 -19.00
C TRP A 579 -0.31 21.70 -18.34
N LYS A 580 -1.50 21.63 -18.97
CA LYS A 580 -2.76 22.14 -18.40
C LYS A 580 -3.10 21.49 -17.06
N ALA A 581 -2.88 20.17 -16.91
CA ALA A 581 -3.13 19.42 -15.68
C ALA A 581 -2.04 19.64 -14.61
N SER A 582 -0.91 20.25 -14.95
CA SER A 582 0.20 20.50 -14.03
C SER A 582 -0.04 21.74 -13.15
N PRO A 583 -0.07 21.62 -11.81
CA PRO A 583 -0.19 22.76 -10.90
C PRO A 583 0.87 23.85 -11.12
N LEU A 584 2.07 23.46 -11.55
CA LEU A 584 3.19 24.37 -11.84
C LEU A 584 2.81 25.45 -12.88
N THR A 585 1.90 25.14 -13.81
CA THR A 585 1.39 26.08 -14.81
C THR A 585 0.72 27.32 -14.19
N TYR A 586 0.22 27.19 -12.97
CA TYR A 586 -0.55 28.20 -12.25
C TYR A 586 0.21 28.79 -11.05
N ALA A 587 1.49 28.48 -10.91
CA ALA A 587 2.31 28.91 -9.77
C ALA A 587 2.44 30.45 -9.68
N ASP A 588 2.35 31.16 -10.81
CA ASP A 588 2.36 32.62 -10.89
C ASP A 588 1.14 33.31 -10.24
N ARG A 589 0.07 32.54 -9.97
CA ARG A 589 -1.17 33.02 -9.34
C ARG A 589 -1.20 32.80 -7.85
N VAL A 590 -0.31 31.96 -7.32
CA VAL A 590 -0.29 31.56 -5.90
C VAL A 590 0.07 32.73 -5.01
N LYS A 591 -0.72 32.92 -3.94
CA LYS A 591 -0.45 33.87 -2.84
C LYS A 591 -0.34 33.18 -1.48
N THR A 592 -0.83 31.97 -1.39
CA THR A 592 -0.93 31.19 -0.15
C THR A 592 0.44 30.73 0.33
N PRO A 593 0.88 31.09 1.55
CA PRO A 593 2.08 30.56 2.18
C PRO A 593 2.06 29.02 2.18
N THR A 594 3.14 28.39 1.69
CA THR A 594 3.13 26.94 1.45
C THR A 594 4.35 26.22 2.04
N LEU A 595 4.10 25.20 2.86
CA LEU A 595 5.09 24.22 3.30
C LEU A 595 5.08 23.02 2.37
N PHE A 596 6.26 22.68 1.85
CA PHE A 596 6.50 21.44 1.11
C PHE A 596 7.18 20.40 2.00
N ILE A 597 6.69 19.16 1.99
CA ILE A 597 7.30 18.00 2.63
C ILE A 597 7.62 16.98 1.54
N HIS A 598 8.90 16.64 1.35
CA HIS A 598 9.29 15.68 0.33
C HIS A 598 10.45 14.80 0.80
N ALA A 599 10.51 13.57 0.30
CA ALA A 599 11.58 12.61 0.56
C ALA A 599 12.55 12.53 -0.63
N ASP A 600 13.83 12.34 -0.35
CA ASP A 600 14.86 12.32 -1.40
C ASP A 600 14.85 11.06 -2.27
N LYS A 601 14.27 9.97 -1.76
CA LYS A 601 14.08 8.70 -2.48
C LYS A 601 12.63 8.42 -2.84
N ASP A 602 11.82 9.47 -2.95
CA ASP A 602 10.48 9.35 -3.50
C ASP A 602 10.56 9.20 -5.01
N TYR A 603 10.38 7.97 -5.49
CA TYR A 603 10.34 7.63 -6.91
C TYR A 603 8.92 7.56 -7.46
N ARG A 604 7.89 7.66 -6.62
CA ARG A 604 6.48 7.69 -7.02
C ARG A 604 6.05 9.09 -7.47
N CYS A 605 6.15 10.06 -6.59
CA CYS A 605 6.02 11.49 -6.90
C CYS A 605 7.40 12.09 -6.67
N THR A 606 8.19 12.23 -7.72
CA THR A 606 9.62 12.49 -7.58
C THR A 606 9.93 13.80 -6.86
N LEU A 607 11.06 13.86 -6.15
CA LEU A 607 11.53 15.07 -5.46
C LEU A 607 11.55 16.30 -6.37
N ALA A 608 11.77 16.12 -7.67
CA ALA A 608 11.75 17.20 -8.67
C ALA A 608 10.44 18.01 -8.61
N ASN A 609 9.29 17.35 -8.45
CA ASN A 609 8.00 18.01 -8.32
C ASN A 609 7.94 19.00 -7.15
N GLY A 610 8.43 18.58 -5.98
CA GLY A 610 8.49 19.46 -4.80
C GLY A 610 9.45 20.63 -4.98
N LEU A 611 10.61 20.39 -5.59
CA LEU A 611 11.64 21.42 -5.86
C LEU A 611 11.13 22.45 -6.90
N GLU A 612 10.48 22.00 -7.98
CA GLU A 612 9.94 22.87 -9.04
C GLU A 612 8.88 23.81 -8.46
N MET A 613 7.90 23.29 -7.74
CA MET A 613 6.83 24.13 -7.17
C MET A 613 7.38 25.08 -6.10
N PHE A 614 8.25 24.62 -5.21
CA PHE A 614 8.92 25.48 -4.24
C PHE A 614 9.69 26.61 -4.90
N ALA A 615 10.51 26.32 -5.92
CA ALA A 615 11.30 27.32 -6.64
C ALA A 615 10.41 28.33 -7.36
N ALA A 616 9.33 27.86 -8.00
CA ALA A 616 8.35 28.74 -8.66
C ALA A 616 7.72 29.71 -7.67
N LEU A 617 7.25 29.24 -6.51
CA LEU A 617 6.67 30.11 -5.48
C LEU A 617 7.69 31.14 -4.96
N LYS A 618 8.95 30.74 -4.75
CA LYS A 618 10.02 31.68 -4.35
C LYS A 618 10.26 32.75 -5.39
N LEU A 619 10.28 32.41 -6.68
CA LEU A 619 10.46 33.35 -7.77
C LEU A 619 9.32 34.38 -7.87
N HIS A 620 8.10 33.96 -7.46
CA HIS A 620 6.94 34.85 -7.41
C HIS A 620 6.76 35.58 -6.06
N GLY A 621 7.74 35.46 -5.15
CA GLY A 621 7.73 36.16 -3.86
C GLY A 621 6.77 35.60 -2.82
N VAL A 622 6.27 34.38 -3.02
CA VAL A 622 5.38 33.70 -2.08
C VAL A 622 6.19 33.11 -0.92
N GLU A 623 5.72 33.32 0.29
CA GLU A 623 6.30 32.68 1.46
C GLU A 623 6.20 31.15 1.31
N SER A 624 7.34 30.47 1.32
CA SER A 624 7.40 29.02 1.16
C SER A 624 8.61 28.42 1.86
N LYS A 625 8.43 27.19 2.35
CA LYS A 625 9.44 26.37 3.04
C LYS A 625 9.41 24.97 2.43
N LEU A 626 10.58 24.36 2.23
CA LEU A 626 10.71 22.97 1.83
C LEU A 626 11.49 22.20 2.90
N CYS A 627 10.89 21.14 3.44
CA CYS A 627 11.52 20.16 4.30
C CYS A 627 11.80 18.89 3.48
N MET A 628 13.08 18.59 3.24
CA MET A 628 13.52 17.42 2.51
C MET A 628 14.02 16.35 3.50
N PHE A 629 13.44 15.17 3.45
CA PHE A 629 13.75 14.05 4.34
C PHE A 629 14.67 13.05 3.65
N TYR A 630 15.88 12.86 4.21
CA TYR A 630 16.91 12.02 3.64
C TYR A 630 16.69 10.53 3.96
N GLY A 631 16.88 9.69 2.93
CA GLY A 631 16.78 8.25 3.03
C GLY A 631 15.34 7.72 3.09
N GLU A 632 14.35 8.60 2.94
CA GLU A 632 12.93 8.28 2.96
C GLU A 632 12.37 8.16 1.55
N ASN A 633 11.25 7.42 1.42
CA ASN A 633 10.52 7.23 0.18
C ASN A 633 9.10 7.85 0.26
N HIS A 634 8.25 7.53 -0.70
CA HIS A 634 6.84 7.97 -0.74
C HIS A 634 6.02 7.57 0.50
N GLY A 635 6.45 6.54 1.22
CA GLY A 635 5.81 6.04 2.44
C GLY A 635 6.14 6.80 3.74
N LEU A 636 6.97 7.87 3.72
CA LEU A 636 7.45 8.61 4.90
C LEU A 636 6.38 8.79 6.01
N SER A 637 5.16 9.19 5.66
CA SER A 637 4.10 9.45 6.65
C SER A 637 3.60 8.21 7.39
N ARG A 638 3.84 7.01 6.87
CA ARG A 638 3.30 5.72 7.34
C ARG A 638 4.39 4.76 7.81
N GLU A 639 5.50 4.70 7.07
CA GLU A 639 6.55 3.69 7.19
C GLU A 639 7.94 4.30 7.39
N GLY A 640 8.06 5.63 7.25
CA GLY A 640 9.33 6.32 7.45
C GLY A 640 9.88 6.14 8.85
N LYS A 641 11.18 6.38 9.01
CA LYS A 641 11.86 6.31 10.31
C LYS A 641 11.08 7.09 11.37
N PRO A 642 10.91 6.56 12.57
CA PRO A 642 10.17 7.23 13.64
C PRO A 642 10.62 8.67 13.90
N SER A 643 11.92 8.95 13.90
CA SER A 643 12.47 10.31 14.04
C SER A 643 12.02 11.25 12.92
N ASN A 644 12.00 10.77 11.67
CA ASN A 644 11.58 11.54 10.51
C ASN A 644 10.06 11.76 10.50
N ARG A 645 9.27 10.78 10.92
CA ARG A 645 7.81 10.95 11.11
C ARG A 645 7.51 12.00 12.18
N ILE A 646 8.24 11.99 13.30
CA ILE A 646 8.14 12.99 14.37
C ILE A 646 8.47 14.38 13.83
N SER A 647 9.60 14.54 13.15
CA SER A 647 10.04 15.80 12.57
C SER A 647 9.02 16.34 11.54
N ARG A 648 8.51 15.45 10.66
CA ARG A 648 7.48 15.79 9.68
C ARG A 648 6.21 16.32 10.35
N LEU A 649 5.66 15.61 11.34
CA LEU A 649 4.47 16.03 12.08
C LEU A 649 4.69 17.35 12.81
N SER A 650 5.88 17.55 13.39
CA SER A 650 6.27 18.78 14.07
C SER A 650 6.30 19.98 13.12
N GLU A 651 6.92 19.82 11.94
CA GLU A 651 7.02 20.88 10.93
C GLU A 651 5.64 21.28 10.40
N ILE A 652 4.77 20.31 10.14
CA ILE A 652 3.39 20.56 9.69
C ILE A 652 2.59 21.28 10.76
N LEU A 653 2.63 20.79 12.01
CA LEU A 653 1.89 21.39 13.11
C LEU A 653 2.35 22.83 13.38
N HIS A 654 3.66 23.07 13.42
CA HIS A 654 4.24 24.39 13.62
C HIS A 654 3.80 25.37 12.52
N TRP A 655 3.85 24.95 11.23
CA TRP A 655 3.41 25.76 10.10
C TRP A 655 1.94 26.13 10.20
N MET A 656 1.07 25.15 10.53
CA MET A 656 -0.36 25.40 10.72
C MET A 656 -0.64 26.33 11.90
N GLU A 657 0.08 26.18 13.03
CA GLU A 657 -0.07 27.05 14.18
C GLU A 657 0.37 28.49 13.88
N GLU A 658 1.50 28.66 13.23
CA GLU A 658 2.05 29.98 12.89
C GLU A 658 1.10 30.80 12.00
N HIS A 659 0.44 30.14 11.04
CA HIS A 659 -0.39 30.84 10.05
C HIS A 659 -1.88 30.90 10.41
N LEU A 660 -2.39 29.98 11.22
CA LEU A 660 -3.83 29.85 11.50
C LEU A 660 -4.22 30.25 12.93
N LYS A 661 -3.30 30.22 13.91
CA LYS A 661 -3.62 30.69 15.28
C LYS A 661 -3.38 32.20 15.38
N GLU A 662 -4.14 32.82 16.27
CA GLU A 662 -3.91 34.22 16.66
C GLU A 662 -2.56 34.31 17.40
N LYS A 663 -1.77 35.33 17.03
CA LYS A 663 -0.48 35.62 17.72
C LYS A 663 -0.73 36.18 19.08
#